data_87611dd204a926ffb49231005971bfff
#
_entry.id   87611dd204a926ffb49231005971bfff
#
_cell.length_a   1.000
_cell.length_b   1.000
_cell.length_c   1.000
_cell.angle_alpha   90.00
_cell.angle_beta   90.00
_cell.angle_gamma   90.00
#
_symmetry.space_group_name_H-M   'P 1'
#
loop_
_entity.id
_entity.type
_entity.pdbx_description
1 polymer ?
#
loop_
_entity_poly.entity_id
_entity_poly.type
_entity_poly.pdbx_seq_one_letter_code
_entity_poly.pdbx_strand_id
1 'polypeptide(L)'
;MSENIELKIKLLRDELRKHNYNYYVLDNATISDYEFDLKLKELEKLEAENPQFFDPNSPTQRVGGEITKNFTTVIHKNRMYSLANSYSLEDLNDWENRIKKMVDNENISYSCELKYDGASINLVYENGKLLRAETRGDGFQGDDVTANVKTIKSIPLVLHDKFIDSFEIRGEIIMPLKGFYKMNEERIEEGEDPFSNPRNTASGSLKMQDSAEVAKRPLDCLLYQLIAEELPFETHFEALMGAKKVGFKIPETIAVCNTINEVFEFIKYWDTRRNKLPYETDGVVVKVNSLEQQEELGYTAKSPRWAIAYKFKAEQVSTILNEITYQVGRTGAITPVANLEPVQLAGTIVKRASLHNADQIEKLDIRVGDTVFVEKGGEIIPKIVGVDLTKRSLESKPTKYITNCPDCGTKLVRTEGDAKHYCPNEYGCPTQITGRIQHFISRKAMNIDGLGSETVELLFKEGLIHNYADLYELNESQIIPLERMAEKSAQNIIAGIENSKKIPFEKVLFALGIRFVGETVAKKLAKHFKSIDNLMNASFEELVAVDEIGDKIAESVLRFFDNLTNIQIIDRLKNYGVQLIISEDTLKNQTTKLFGKTIVISGVFSHFSRNDLKKSIEDNGGKVASSISKKTNFVIAGENMGPSKRLKAESLKIPIISEKDYINMIS
;
A
#
# COMPACT_ATOMS: atom_id res chain seq x y z
N MET A 1 42.32 -27.99 12.95
CA MET A 1 41.21 -27.88 13.92
C MET A 1 40.16 -26.88 13.51
N SER A 2 40.50 -25.69 13.03
CA SER A 2 39.54 -24.68 12.58
C SER A 2 38.65 -25.09 11.39
N GLU A 3 39.21 -25.70 10.36
CA GLU A 3 38.44 -26.21 9.19
C GLU A 3 37.41 -27.30 9.56
N ASN A 4 37.68 -28.10 10.57
CA ASN A 4 36.76 -29.14 11.04
C ASN A 4 35.55 -28.51 11.81
N ILE A 5 35.78 -27.40 12.53
CA ILE A 5 34.74 -26.69 13.26
C ILE A 5 33.84 -25.93 12.30
N GLU A 6 34.39 -25.22 11.33
CA GLU A 6 33.64 -24.52 10.28
C GLU A 6 32.71 -25.48 9.51
N LEU A 7 33.25 -26.62 9.10
CA LEU A 7 32.46 -27.65 8.42
C LEU A 7 31.33 -28.17 9.31
N LYS A 8 31.60 -28.39 10.61
CA LYS A 8 30.58 -28.85 11.56
C LYS A 8 29.45 -27.82 11.74
N ILE A 9 29.81 -26.56 11.89
CA ILE A 9 28.82 -25.45 11.97
C ILE A 9 27.96 -25.42 10.71
N LYS A 10 28.58 -25.49 9.54
CA LYS A 10 27.88 -25.51 8.25
C LYS A 10 26.90 -26.67 8.14
N LEU A 11 27.36 -27.89 8.45
CA LEU A 11 26.49 -29.08 8.40
C LEU A 11 25.28 -29.00 9.35
N LEU A 12 25.50 -28.52 10.57
CA LEU A 12 24.40 -28.32 11.52
C LEU A 12 23.41 -27.25 11.06
N ARG A 13 23.88 -26.15 10.48
CA ARG A 13 23.01 -25.12 9.88
C ARG A 13 22.15 -25.72 8.77
N ASP A 14 22.74 -26.47 7.87
CA ASP A 14 22.04 -27.04 6.72
C ASP A 14 21.04 -28.13 7.17
N GLU A 15 21.38 -28.92 8.17
CA GLU A 15 20.51 -29.93 8.76
C GLU A 15 19.29 -29.27 9.45
N LEU A 16 19.52 -28.26 10.29
CA LEU A 16 18.42 -27.52 10.97
C LEU A 16 17.53 -26.76 9.99
N ARG A 17 18.09 -26.19 8.91
CA ARG A 17 17.30 -25.58 7.83
C ARG A 17 16.39 -26.60 7.16
N LYS A 18 16.91 -27.81 6.87
CA LYS A 18 16.13 -28.89 6.28
C LYS A 18 14.99 -29.35 7.19
N HIS A 19 15.23 -29.49 8.51
CA HIS A 19 14.19 -29.86 9.47
C HIS A 19 13.12 -28.78 9.60
N ASN A 20 13.51 -27.50 9.64
CA ASN A 20 12.58 -26.38 9.62
C ASN A 20 11.69 -26.39 8.36
N TYR A 21 12.28 -26.61 7.19
CA TYR A 21 11.54 -26.70 5.94
C TYR A 21 10.55 -27.86 5.94
N ASN A 22 10.98 -29.06 6.36
CA ASN A 22 10.10 -30.20 6.43
C ASN A 22 8.91 -29.97 7.36
N TYR A 23 9.15 -29.37 8.53
CA TYR A 23 8.11 -29.11 9.54
C TYR A 23 7.16 -27.98 9.14
N TYR A 24 7.70 -26.77 8.81
CA TYR A 24 6.89 -25.57 8.64
C TYR A 24 6.37 -25.33 7.21
N VAL A 25 7.00 -25.91 6.20
CA VAL A 25 6.63 -25.75 4.80
C VAL A 25 5.96 -26.99 4.23
N LEU A 26 6.50 -28.19 4.52
CA LEU A 26 5.95 -29.45 4.01
C LEU A 26 4.99 -30.15 4.98
N ASP A 27 4.77 -29.61 6.18
CA ASP A 27 3.94 -30.21 7.23
C ASP A 27 4.31 -31.68 7.55
N ASN A 28 5.60 -32.00 7.48
CA ASN A 28 6.17 -33.34 7.61
C ASN A 28 7.38 -33.36 8.56
N ALA A 29 7.12 -33.49 9.86
CA ALA A 29 8.20 -33.58 10.86
C ALA A 29 9.06 -34.84 10.66
N THR A 30 10.37 -34.65 10.51
CA THR A 30 11.34 -35.74 10.28
C THR A 30 12.17 -36.07 11.52
N ILE A 31 12.13 -35.23 12.56
CA ILE A 31 12.70 -35.45 13.89
C ILE A 31 11.74 -34.94 14.94
N SER A 32 11.94 -35.34 16.22
CA SER A 32 11.18 -34.78 17.33
C SER A 32 11.62 -33.37 17.69
N ASP A 33 10.73 -32.58 18.33
CA ASP A 33 11.05 -31.24 18.83
C ASP A 33 12.28 -31.27 19.78
N TYR A 34 12.37 -32.31 20.60
CA TYR A 34 13.50 -32.49 21.52
C TYR A 34 14.84 -32.68 20.79
N GLU A 35 14.87 -33.49 19.75
CA GLU A 35 16.08 -33.70 18.93
C GLU A 35 16.47 -32.43 18.18
N PHE A 36 15.48 -31.67 17.69
CA PHE A 36 15.73 -30.39 17.06
C PHE A 36 16.35 -29.39 18.04
N ASP A 37 15.79 -29.26 19.24
CA ASP A 37 16.31 -28.37 20.29
C ASP A 37 17.73 -28.71 20.73
N LEU A 38 18.08 -29.99 20.82
CA LEU A 38 19.45 -30.42 21.12
C LEU A 38 20.44 -29.97 20.05
N LYS A 39 20.09 -30.14 18.77
CA LYS A 39 20.94 -29.70 17.65
C LYS A 39 21.06 -28.17 17.58
N LEU A 40 19.99 -27.46 17.86
CA LEU A 40 19.99 -26.01 17.91
C LEU A 40 20.91 -25.48 19.01
N LYS A 41 20.83 -26.04 20.22
CA LYS A 41 21.73 -25.70 21.35
C LYS A 41 23.20 -26.04 21.04
N GLU A 42 23.45 -27.14 20.36
CA GLU A 42 24.81 -27.48 19.91
C GLU A 42 25.34 -26.44 18.95
N LEU A 43 24.53 -26.00 17.97
CA LEU A 43 24.89 -24.94 17.02
C LEU A 43 25.13 -23.60 17.74
N GLU A 44 24.24 -23.19 18.65
CA GLU A 44 24.38 -21.97 19.45
C GLU A 44 25.72 -21.94 20.20
N LYS A 45 26.06 -23.04 20.86
CA LYS A 45 27.33 -23.17 21.57
C LYS A 45 28.54 -23.04 20.62
N LEU A 46 28.52 -23.74 19.48
CA LEU A 46 29.61 -23.68 18.52
C LEU A 46 29.79 -22.29 17.90
N GLU A 47 28.70 -21.60 17.62
CA GLU A 47 28.75 -20.23 17.08
C GLU A 47 29.22 -19.21 18.14
N ALA A 48 28.81 -19.37 19.41
CA ALA A 48 29.27 -18.53 20.51
C ALA A 48 30.79 -18.71 20.78
N GLU A 49 31.28 -19.93 20.69
CA GLU A 49 32.71 -20.25 20.87
C GLU A 49 33.55 -19.82 19.66
N ASN A 50 32.94 -19.59 18.49
CA ASN A 50 33.63 -19.26 17.22
C ASN A 50 32.98 -18.07 16.50
N PRO A 51 33.04 -16.85 17.05
CA PRO A 51 32.36 -15.67 16.50
C PRO A 51 32.82 -15.26 15.09
N GLN A 52 34.00 -15.73 14.63
CA GLN A 52 34.49 -15.52 13.28
C GLN A 52 33.61 -16.21 12.21
N PHE A 53 32.81 -17.21 12.57
CA PHE A 53 31.86 -17.88 11.70
C PHE A 53 30.42 -17.39 11.86
N PHE A 54 30.23 -16.19 12.42
CA PHE A 54 28.90 -15.59 12.54
C PHE A 54 28.20 -15.48 11.18
N ASP A 55 26.94 -15.91 11.11
CA ASP A 55 26.07 -15.76 9.94
C ASP A 55 24.74 -15.16 10.40
N PRO A 56 24.35 -13.94 9.97
CA PRO A 56 23.10 -13.31 10.35
C PRO A 56 21.86 -14.10 9.90
N ASN A 57 22.02 -15.08 9.02
CA ASN A 57 20.98 -15.98 8.54
C ASN A 57 21.12 -17.42 9.08
N SER A 58 21.86 -17.62 10.18
CA SER A 58 21.88 -18.90 10.89
C SER A 58 20.51 -19.23 11.48
N PRO A 59 20.11 -20.52 11.59
CA PRO A 59 18.93 -20.93 12.35
C PRO A 59 18.90 -20.41 13.78
N THR A 60 20.05 -20.19 14.41
CA THR A 60 20.18 -19.62 15.77
C THR A 60 19.73 -18.15 15.83
N GLN A 61 19.81 -17.40 14.73
CA GLN A 61 19.39 -16.00 14.65
C GLN A 61 17.86 -15.81 14.48
N ARG A 62 17.11 -16.93 14.46
CA ARG A 62 15.64 -16.89 14.50
C ARG A 62 15.08 -16.66 15.91
N VAL A 63 15.90 -16.80 16.92
CA VAL A 63 15.52 -16.52 18.31
C VAL A 63 15.70 -15.04 18.56
N GLY A 64 14.59 -14.31 18.64
CA GLY A 64 14.57 -12.86 18.85
C GLY A 64 15.29 -12.41 20.11
N GLY A 65 15.63 -11.16 20.18
CA GLY A 65 16.34 -10.50 21.29
C GLY A 65 16.79 -9.09 20.93
N GLU A 66 16.55 -8.63 19.70
CA GLU A 66 16.79 -7.23 19.34
C GLU A 66 15.57 -6.38 19.68
N ILE A 67 15.76 -5.40 20.57
CA ILE A 67 14.75 -4.38 20.85
C ILE A 67 14.95 -3.23 19.88
N THR A 68 14.06 -3.13 18.90
CA THR A 68 14.05 -2.04 17.91
C THR A 68 13.25 -0.87 18.46
N LYS A 69 13.90 0.22 18.85
CA LYS A 69 13.19 1.40 19.39
C LYS A 69 12.28 2.09 18.36
N ASN A 70 12.67 2.11 17.09
CA ASN A 70 11.87 2.59 15.96
C ASN A 70 12.25 1.79 14.71
N PHE A 71 11.27 1.41 13.89
CA PHE A 71 11.54 0.79 12.59
C PHE A 71 12.09 1.83 11.62
N THR A 72 13.15 1.47 10.90
CA THR A 72 13.69 2.30 9.82
C THR A 72 12.74 2.27 8.64
N THR A 73 12.39 3.44 8.11
CA THR A 73 11.61 3.54 6.88
C THR A 73 12.52 3.27 5.67
N VAL A 74 12.08 2.40 4.78
CA VAL A 74 12.80 2.02 3.55
C VAL A 74 11.94 2.29 2.32
N ILE A 75 12.58 2.74 1.23
CA ILE A 75 11.94 2.98 -0.07
C ILE A 75 11.96 1.66 -0.84
N HIS A 76 10.78 1.24 -1.35
CA HIS A 76 10.68 0.03 -2.17
C HIS A 76 11.39 0.19 -3.51
N LYS A 77 12.23 -0.78 -3.89
CA LYS A 77 12.81 -0.84 -5.24
C LYS A 77 11.70 -0.98 -6.29
N ASN A 78 10.71 -1.81 -6.02
CA ASN A 78 9.51 -1.99 -6.83
C ASN A 78 8.27 -1.58 -6.02
N ARG A 79 7.47 -0.64 -6.52
CA ARG A 79 6.28 -0.15 -5.83
C ARG A 79 5.31 -1.29 -5.49
N MET A 80 4.75 -1.28 -4.28
CA MET A 80 3.71 -2.21 -3.82
C MET A 80 2.32 -1.62 -4.09
N TYR A 81 1.67 -2.13 -5.14
CA TYR A 81 0.35 -1.64 -5.55
C TYR A 81 -0.79 -2.30 -4.77
N SER A 82 -1.90 -1.58 -4.64
CA SER A 82 -3.17 -2.19 -4.27
C SER A 82 -3.83 -2.83 -5.50
N LEU A 83 -4.81 -3.70 -5.30
CA LEU A 83 -5.60 -4.30 -6.39
C LEU A 83 -6.89 -3.53 -6.60
N ALA A 84 -7.39 -3.51 -7.85
CA ALA A 84 -8.75 -3.14 -8.14
C ALA A 84 -9.71 -4.23 -7.64
N ASN A 85 -10.92 -3.86 -7.22
CA ASN A 85 -11.90 -4.81 -6.71
C ASN A 85 -12.97 -5.14 -7.77
N SER A 86 -13.50 -6.34 -7.71
CA SER A 86 -14.69 -6.82 -8.42
C SER A 86 -15.58 -7.61 -7.46
N TYR A 87 -16.87 -7.72 -7.77
CA TYR A 87 -17.88 -8.33 -6.91
C TYR A 87 -18.85 -9.24 -7.70
N SER A 88 -18.76 -9.24 -9.04
CA SER A 88 -19.65 -9.96 -9.93
C SER A 88 -18.89 -10.56 -11.12
N LEU A 89 -19.53 -11.51 -11.81
CA LEU A 89 -19.03 -12.03 -13.08
C LEU A 89 -18.97 -10.92 -14.15
N GLU A 90 -19.90 -9.97 -14.11
CA GLU A 90 -19.95 -8.84 -15.04
C GLU A 90 -18.71 -7.95 -14.87
N ASP A 91 -18.32 -7.63 -13.63
CA ASP A 91 -17.10 -6.88 -13.34
C ASP A 91 -15.84 -7.58 -13.90
N LEU A 92 -15.78 -8.92 -13.78
CA LEU A 92 -14.67 -9.72 -14.33
C LEU A 92 -14.65 -9.69 -15.85
N ASN A 93 -15.82 -9.84 -16.52
CA ASN A 93 -15.94 -9.73 -17.96
C ASN A 93 -15.53 -8.32 -18.46
N ASP A 94 -15.94 -7.28 -17.78
CA ASP A 94 -15.54 -5.91 -18.08
C ASP A 94 -14.04 -5.70 -17.93
N TRP A 95 -13.42 -6.28 -16.90
CA TRP A 95 -11.98 -6.27 -16.74
C TRP A 95 -11.30 -7.03 -17.89
N GLU A 96 -11.74 -8.24 -18.20
CA GLU A 96 -11.22 -9.03 -19.32
C GLU A 96 -11.32 -8.28 -20.66
N ASN A 97 -12.47 -7.67 -20.94
CA ASN A 97 -12.67 -6.87 -22.16
C ASN A 97 -11.72 -5.67 -22.25
N ARG A 98 -11.39 -5.06 -21.12
CA ARG A 98 -10.42 -3.96 -21.08
C ARG A 98 -9.00 -4.44 -21.37
N ILE A 99 -8.56 -5.55 -20.76
CA ILE A 99 -7.20 -6.06 -20.96
C ILE A 99 -7.01 -6.65 -22.37
N LYS A 100 -8.02 -7.35 -22.93
CA LYS A 100 -8.00 -7.87 -24.31
C LYS A 100 -7.80 -6.79 -25.38
N LYS A 101 -8.27 -5.57 -25.13
CA LYS A 101 -8.05 -4.43 -26.05
C LYS A 101 -6.64 -3.87 -25.98
N MET A 102 -5.84 -4.26 -25.00
CA MET A 102 -4.50 -3.71 -24.75
C MET A 102 -3.39 -4.68 -25.11
N VAL A 103 -3.68 -5.97 -25.21
CA VAL A 103 -2.73 -7.00 -25.64
C VAL A 103 -3.05 -7.46 -27.07
N ASP A 104 -2.01 -7.71 -27.85
CA ASP A 104 -2.18 -8.14 -29.25
C ASP A 104 -2.58 -9.62 -29.39
N ASN A 105 -2.54 -10.40 -28.29
CA ASN A 105 -2.87 -11.82 -28.26
C ASN A 105 -4.19 -12.03 -27.51
N GLU A 106 -5.18 -12.63 -28.19
CA GLU A 106 -6.51 -12.91 -27.64
C GLU A 106 -6.50 -14.06 -26.60
N ASN A 107 -5.45 -14.89 -26.58
CA ASN A 107 -5.34 -16.01 -25.66
C ASN A 107 -4.75 -15.54 -24.32
N ILE A 108 -5.62 -15.27 -23.37
CA ILE A 108 -5.24 -14.92 -22.00
C ILE A 108 -5.59 -16.09 -21.07
N SER A 109 -4.60 -16.60 -20.33
CA SER A 109 -4.83 -17.49 -19.20
C SER A 109 -4.62 -16.74 -17.87
N TYR A 110 -5.21 -17.25 -16.82
CA TYR A 110 -5.26 -16.61 -15.52
C TYR A 110 -4.66 -17.51 -14.45
N SER A 111 -3.83 -16.94 -13.56
CA SER A 111 -3.48 -17.54 -12.27
C SER A 111 -4.48 -17.04 -11.24
N CYS A 112 -5.19 -17.97 -10.60
CA CYS A 112 -6.17 -17.69 -9.56
C CYS A 112 -5.61 -18.11 -8.21
N GLU A 113 -5.61 -17.21 -7.24
CA GLU A 113 -5.07 -17.39 -5.90
C GLU A 113 -6.08 -16.91 -4.88
N LEU A 114 -6.07 -17.48 -3.67
CA LEU A 114 -6.87 -16.91 -2.60
C LEU A 114 -6.31 -15.56 -2.17
N LYS A 115 -7.20 -14.64 -1.87
CA LYS A 115 -6.84 -13.34 -1.29
C LYS A 115 -6.69 -13.49 0.22
N TYR A 116 -5.45 -13.73 0.65
CA TYR A 116 -5.14 -13.94 2.07
C TYR A 116 -5.41 -12.67 2.86
N ASP A 117 -5.96 -12.81 4.06
CA ASP A 117 -6.28 -11.69 4.95
C ASP A 117 -5.23 -11.55 6.05
N GLY A 118 -4.27 -10.66 5.85
CA GLY A 118 -3.11 -10.48 6.72
C GLY A 118 -2.42 -9.14 6.56
N ALA A 119 -1.11 -9.15 6.74
CA ALA A 119 -0.21 -8.02 6.55
C ALA A 119 0.71 -8.26 5.36
N SER A 120 0.60 -7.42 4.34
CA SER A 120 1.42 -7.54 3.13
C SER A 120 2.89 -7.27 3.43
N ILE A 121 3.76 -8.13 2.90
CA ILE A 121 5.21 -8.11 3.10
C ILE A 121 5.96 -8.19 1.77
N ASN A 122 7.09 -7.51 1.67
CA ASN A 122 8.08 -7.64 0.62
C ASN A 122 9.36 -8.22 1.20
N LEU A 123 9.84 -9.34 0.67
CA LEU A 123 11.07 -10.01 1.09
C LEU A 123 12.11 -9.84 0.00
N VAL A 124 13.25 -9.24 0.35
CA VAL A 124 14.37 -8.99 -0.56
C VAL A 124 15.43 -10.05 -0.31
N TYR A 125 15.82 -10.74 -1.38
CA TYR A 125 16.88 -11.77 -1.34
C TYR A 125 18.02 -11.38 -2.25
N GLU A 126 19.24 -11.64 -1.75
CA GLU A 126 20.49 -11.53 -2.52
C GLU A 126 21.35 -12.78 -2.30
N ASN A 127 21.87 -13.35 -3.39
CA ASN A 127 22.72 -14.53 -3.38
C ASN A 127 22.13 -15.69 -2.54
N GLY A 128 20.80 -15.88 -2.66
CA GLY A 128 20.07 -16.93 -1.96
C GLY A 128 19.85 -16.69 -0.46
N LYS A 129 20.13 -15.49 0.06
CA LYS A 129 19.95 -15.14 1.49
C LYS A 129 18.96 -14.01 1.65
N LEU A 130 18.13 -14.06 2.71
CA LEU A 130 17.25 -12.97 3.09
C LEU A 130 18.08 -11.75 3.52
N LEU A 131 18.02 -10.69 2.74
CA LEU A 131 18.68 -9.43 3.00
C LEU A 131 17.78 -8.53 3.88
N ARG A 132 16.51 -8.34 3.46
CA ARG A 132 15.59 -7.42 4.12
C ARG A 132 14.13 -7.84 3.95
N ALA A 133 13.29 -7.46 4.92
CA ALA A 133 11.85 -7.62 4.88
C ALA A 133 11.16 -6.29 5.17
N GLU A 134 10.23 -5.88 4.32
CA GLU A 134 9.64 -4.54 4.29
C GLU A 134 8.12 -4.64 4.32
N THR A 135 7.47 -3.88 5.21
CA THR A 135 6.01 -3.75 5.16
C THR A 135 5.59 -2.93 3.94
N ARG A 136 4.35 -3.11 3.46
CA ARG A 136 3.85 -2.35 2.31
C ARG A 136 3.88 -0.82 2.53
N GLY A 137 3.60 -0.36 3.76
CA GLY A 137 3.47 1.06 4.04
C GLY A 137 2.44 1.74 3.14
N ASP A 138 2.84 2.83 2.49
CA ASP A 138 2.01 3.56 1.51
C ASP A 138 2.16 3.04 0.07
N GLY A 139 2.96 2.00 -0.11
CA GLY A 139 3.28 1.38 -1.39
C GLY A 139 4.53 1.93 -2.08
N PHE A 140 5.06 3.08 -1.66
CA PHE A 140 6.35 3.61 -2.10
C PHE A 140 7.45 3.36 -1.08
N GLN A 141 7.10 3.40 0.20
CA GLN A 141 7.99 3.15 1.32
C GLN A 141 7.28 2.38 2.42
N GLY A 142 8.01 1.58 3.15
CA GLY A 142 7.51 0.77 4.27
C GLY A 142 8.48 0.77 5.43
N ASP A 143 8.18 0.00 6.46
CA ASP A 143 9.03 -0.17 7.61
C ASP A 143 9.89 -1.43 7.44
N ASP A 144 11.19 -1.35 7.74
CA ASP A 144 12.08 -2.52 7.82
C ASP A 144 11.73 -3.35 9.07
N VAL A 145 11.19 -4.52 8.82
CA VAL A 145 10.77 -5.48 9.87
C VAL A 145 11.59 -6.78 9.81
N THR A 146 12.79 -6.71 9.28
CA THR A 146 13.66 -7.88 9.04
C THR A 146 13.90 -8.71 10.29
N ALA A 147 14.18 -8.07 11.44
CA ALA A 147 14.40 -8.76 12.71
C ALA A 147 13.16 -9.59 13.12
N ASN A 148 11.96 -9.03 12.96
CA ASN A 148 10.71 -9.70 13.29
C ASN A 148 10.40 -10.82 12.30
N VAL A 149 10.58 -10.58 11.00
CA VAL A 149 10.34 -11.57 9.95
C VAL A 149 11.25 -12.78 10.06
N LYS A 150 12.50 -12.61 10.48
CA LYS A 150 13.43 -13.73 10.72
C LYS A 150 12.90 -14.75 11.75
N THR A 151 12.01 -14.36 12.65
CA THR A 151 11.37 -15.25 13.62
C THR A 151 10.28 -16.14 12.98
N ILE A 152 9.77 -15.79 11.80
CA ILE A 152 8.72 -16.56 11.09
C ILE A 152 9.35 -17.75 10.41
N LYS A 153 9.05 -18.94 10.91
CA LYS A 153 9.77 -20.16 10.58
C LYS A 153 9.53 -20.68 9.15
N SER A 154 8.41 -20.32 8.53
CA SER A 154 8.09 -20.65 7.13
C SER A 154 8.83 -19.81 6.09
N ILE A 155 9.52 -18.74 6.51
CA ILE A 155 10.35 -17.90 5.63
C ILE A 155 11.79 -18.45 5.63
N PRO A 156 12.35 -18.89 4.49
CA PRO A 156 13.72 -19.37 4.42
C PRO A 156 14.70 -18.20 4.58
N LEU A 157 15.62 -18.27 5.58
CA LEU A 157 16.69 -17.27 5.71
C LEU A 157 17.78 -17.47 4.65
N VAL A 158 17.94 -18.71 4.20
CA VAL A 158 18.83 -19.12 3.10
C VAL A 158 18.07 -20.12 2.26
N LEU A 159 18.11 -19.95 0.96
CA LEU A 159 17.44 -20.85 0.01
C LEU A 159 18.15 -22.21 -0.03
N HIS A 160 17.41 -23.24 -0.40
CA HIS A 160 17.91 -24.62 -0.47
C HIS A 160 18.82 -24.86 -1.66
N ASP A 161 18.54 -24.18 -2.77
CA ASP A 161 19.23 -24.33 -4.05
C ASP A 161 19.52 -22.96 -4.67
N LYS A 162 20.37 -23.00 -5.73
CA LYS A 162 20.66 -21.84 -6.55
C LYS A 162 19.37 -21.36 -7.24
N PHE A 163 19.10 -20.09 -7.11
CA PHE A 163 17.95 -19.44 -7.71
C PHE A 163 18.41 -18.17 -8.43
N ILE A 164 17.59 -17.13 -8.46
CA ILE A 164 17.92 -15.82 -9.01
C ILE A 164 18.84 -15.10 -8.00
N ASP A 165 19.89 -14.42 -8.47
CA ASP A 165 20.88 -13.79 -7.59
C ASP A 165 20.30 -12.65 -6.76
N SER A 166 19.43 -11.83 -7.36
CA SER A 166 18.74 -10.73 -6.67
C SER A 166 17.26 -10.68 -7.07
N PHE A 167 16.35 -10.76 -6.10
CA PHE A 167 14.91 -10.74 -6.35
C PHE A 167 14.14 -10.26 -5.12
N GLU A 168 12.91 -9.84 -5.36
CA GLU A 168 11.89 -9.61 -4.34
C GLU A 168 10.81 -10.69 -4.44
N ILE A 169 10.32 -11.17 -3.31
CA ILE A 169 9.14 -12.04 -3.28
C ILE A 169 8.12 -11.48 -2.29
N ARG A 170 6.89 -11.32 -2.76
CA ARG A 170 5.81 -10.74 -1.99
C ARG A 170 4.87 -11.78 -1.45
N GLY A 171 4.38 -11.52 -0.26
CA GLY A 171 3.47 -12.40 0.43
C GLY A 171 2.57 -11.67 1.41
N GLU A 172 1.79 -12.46 2.11
CA GLU A 172 0.95 -12.02 3.21
C GLU A 172 1.39 -12.73 4.49
N ILE A 173 1.73 -11.95 5.53
CA ILE A 173 1.92 -12.48 6.87
C ILE A 173 0.54 -12.68 7.48
N ILE A 174 0.25 -13.91 7.83
CA ILE A 174 -1.05 -14.32 8.39
C ILE A 174 -0.90 -14.85 9.81
N MET A 175 -2.00 -14.85 10.55
CA MET A 175 -2.17 -15.55 11.81
C MET A 175 -3.05 -16.77 11.56
N PRO A 176 -2.52 -18.01 11.59
CA PRO A 176 -3.34 -19.21 11.47
C PRO A 176 -4.41 -19.27 12.56
N LEU A 177 -5.63 -19.67 12.20
CA LEU A 177 -6.80 -19.65 13.10
C LEU A 177 -6.58 -20.44 14.38
N LYS A 178 -5.96 -21.62 14.30
CA LYS A 178 -5.63 -22.44 15.47
C LYS A 178 -4.76 -21.68 16.48
N GLY A 179 -3.74 -20.99 15.98
CA GLY A 179 -2.84 -20.19 16.83
C GLY A 179 -3.54 -18.97 17.41
N PHE A 180 -4.37 -18.30 16.61
CA PHE A 180 -5.17 -17.16 17.03
C PHE A 180 -6.13 -17.50 18.17
N TYR A 181 -6.87 -18.59 18.06
CA TYR A 181 -7.80 -19.02 19.10
C TYR A 181 -7.06 -19.40 20.40
N LYS A 182 -5.96 -20.15 20.27
CA LYS A 182 -5.12 -20.51 21.44
C LYS A 182 -4.62 -19.27 22.18
N MET A 183 -4.10 -18.29 21.45
CA MET A 183 -3.64 -17.02 22.06
C MET A 183 -4.78 -16.27 22.77
N ASN A 184 -5.98 -16.29 22.23
CA ASN A 184 -7.14 -15.65 22.84
C ASN A 184 -7.61 -16.40 24.09
N GLU A 185 -7.55 -17.74 24.10
CA GLU A 185 -7.81 -18.54 25.31
C GLU A 185 -6.83 -18.18 26.43
N GLU A 186 -5.51 -18.14 26.13
CA GLU A 186 -4.47 -17.77 27.08
C GLU A 186 -4.70 -16.35 27.65
N ARG A 187 -5.04 -15.35 26.81
CA ARG A 187 -5.33 -13.98 27.27
C ARG A 187 -6.56 -13.90 28.17
N ILE A 188 -7.63 -14.62 27.83
CA ILE A 188 -8.84 -14.66 28.65
C ILE A 188 -8.54 -15.27 30.02
N GLU A 189 -7.73 -16.35 30.07
CA GLU A 189 -7.28 -16.96 31.33
C GLU A 189 -6.45 -15.99 32.19
N GLU A 190 -5.66 -15.11 31.56
CA GLU A 190 -4.88 -14.07 32.22
C GLU A 190 -5.71 -12.82 32.57
N GLY A 191 -7.01 -12.78 32.22
CA GLY A 191 -7.92 -11.66 32.45
C GLY A 191 -7.76 -10.47 31.53
N GLU A 192 -7.12 -10.69 30.37
CA GLU A 192 -6.93 -9.70 29.33
C GLU A 192 -8.02 -9.80 28.24
N ASP A 193 -8.29 -8.68 27.54
CA ASP A 193 -9.19 -8.69 26.40
C ASP A 193 -8.64 -9.52 25.24
N PRO A 194 -9.46 -10.37 24.59
CA PRO A 194 -9.04 -11.15 23.42
C PRO A 194 -8.72 -10.24 22.22
N PHE A 195 -7.81 -10.68 21.36
CA PHE A 195 -7.56 -10.02 20.08
C PHE A 195 -8.81 -10.06 19.19
N SER A 196 -9.04 -9.00 18.44
CA SER A 196 -10.28 -8.83 17.68
C SER A 196 -10.38 -9.70 16.42
N ASN A 197 -9.30 -9.88 15.68
CA ASN A 197 -9.24 -10.71 14.47
C ASN A 197 -7.80 -11.10 14.11
N PRO A 198 -7.62 -12.19 13.33
CA PRO A 198 -6.31 -12.70 12.92
C PRO A 198 -5.46 -11.68 12.15
N ARG A 199 -6.06 -10.93 11.22
CA ARG A 199 -5.36 -9.92 10.39
C ARG A 199 -4.72 -8.83 11.24
N ASN A 200 -5.51 -8.18 12.12
CA ASN A 200 -5.00 -7.10 12.96
C ASN A 200 -3.95 -7.63 13.94
N THR A 201 -4.14 -8.86 14.44
CA THR A 201 -3.18 -9.52 15.33
C THR A 201 -1.87 -9.82 14.60
N ALA A 202 -1.91 -10.30 13.36
CA ALA A 202 -0.71 -10.51 12.54
C ALA A 202 0.02 -9.20 12.28
N SER A 203 -0.69 -8.16 11.84
CA SER A 203 -0.12 -6.83 11.56
C SER A 203 0.47 -6.17 12.80
N GLY A 204 -0.21 -6.25 13.95
CA GLY A 204 0.27 -5.73 15.22
C GLY A 204 1.50 -6.48 15.72
N SER A 205 1.48 -7.82 15.63
CA SER A 205 2.61 -8.67 16.01
C SER A 205 3.86 -8.37 15.19
N LEU A 206 3.70 -8.19 13.87
CA LEU A 206 4.81 -7.88 12.96
C LEU A 206 5.49 -6.55 13.29
N LYS A 207 4.79 -5.62 13.95
CA LYS A 207 5.30 -4.29 14.34
C LYS A 207 5.65 -4.17 15.82
N MET A 208 5.75 -5.27 16.55
CA MET A 208 6.25 -5.26 17.94
C MET A 208 7.73 -4.88 17.95
N GLN A 209 8.14 -4.13 18.98
CA GLN A 209 9.52 -3.66 19.11
C GLN A 209 10.48 -4.77 19.53
N ASP A 210 9.98 -5.76 20.29
CA ASP A 210 10.76 -6.90 20.74
C ASP A 210 10.51 -8.12 19.83
N SER A 211 11.52 -8.51 19.09
CA SER A 211 11.47 -9.68 18.21
C SER A 211 11.35 -11.01 18.97
N ALA A 212 11.73 -11.08 20.26
CA ALA A 212 11.49 -12.25 21.10
C ALA A 212 10.00 -12.47 21.37
N GLU A 213 9.25 -11.40 21.56
CA GLU A 213 7.79 -11.48 21.67
C GLU A 213 7.12 -11.86 20.35
N VAL A 214 7.67 -11.40 19.21
CA VAL A 214 7.21 -11.82 17.88
C VAL A 214 7.43 -13.32 17.66
N ALA A 215 8.57 -13.85 18.11
CA ALA A 215 8.91 -15.28 17.99
C ALA A 215 7.92 -16.21 18.69
N LYS A 216 7.22 -15.72 19.73
CA LYS A 216 6.15 -16.47 20.43
C LYS A 216 4.83 -16.48 19.66
N ARG A 217 4.67 -15.60 18.67
CA ARG A 217 3.44 -15.49 17.88
C ARG A 217 3.44 -16.53 16.75
N PRO A 218 2.37 -17.28 16.55
CA PRO A 218 2.28 -18.30 15.51
C PRO A 218 2.02 -17.67 14.13
N LEU A 219 2.93 -16.77 13.70
CA LEU A 219 2.85 -16.15 12.38
C LEU A 219 3.28 -17.10 11.29
N ASP A 220 2.66 -16.96 10.12
CA ASP A 220 2.99 -17.68 8.89
C ASP A 220 3.06 -16.73 7.70
N CYS A 221 3.70 -17.13 6.60
CA CYS A 221 3.82 -16.32 5.40
C CYS A 221 3.40 -17.09 4.16
N LEU A 222 2.41 -16.57 3.43
CA LEU A 222 1.93 -17.13 2.18
C LEU A 222 2.35 -16.22 1.02
N LEU A 223 3.15 -16.76 0.10
CA LEU A 223 3.77 -15.97 -0.97
C LEU A 223 2.96 -16.04 -2.26
N TYR A 224 2.87 -14.90 -2.97
CA TYR A 224 1.99 -14.75 -4.12
C TYR A 224 2.58 -14.01 -5.32
N GLN A 225 3.82 -13.47 -5.24
CA GLN A 225 4.45 -12.79 -6.38
C GLN A 225 5.96 -12.77 -6.28
N LEU A 226 6.64 -13.27 -7.33
CA LEU A 226 8.08 -13.17 -7.52
C LEU A 226 8.39 -12.00 -8.47
N ILE A 227 9.39 -11.20 -8.15
CA ILE A 227 9.81 -10.01 -8.92
C ILE A 227 11.34 -10.02 -9.02
N ALA A 228 11.86 -9.97 -10.24
CA ALA A 228 13.27 -9.77 -10.51
C ALA A 228 13.43 -8.95 -11.79
N GLU A 229 14.64 -8.49 -12.09
CA GLU A 229 14.94 -7.79 -13.34
C GLU A 229 14.75 -8.71 -14.53
N GLU A 230 15.16 -9.97 -14.38
CA GLU A 230 14.88 -11.08 -15.30
C GLU A 230 14.32 -12.26 -14.53
N LEU A 231 13.22 -12.81 -15.01
CA LEU A 231 12.64 -14.05 -14.48
C LEU A 231 12.85 -15.16 -15.52
N PRO A 232 13.45 -16.30 -15.13
CA PRO A 232 13.65 -17.44 -16.03
C PRO A 232 12.35 -18.26 -16.20
N PHE A 233 11.21 -17.62 -16.22
CA PHE A 233 9.87 -18.21 -16.31
C PHE A 233 9.02 -17.43 -17.31
N GLU A 234 8.12 -18.12 -18.00
CA GLU A 234 7.20 -17.50 -18.94
C GLU A 234 5.88 -17.10 -18.25
N THR A 235 5.51 -17.80 -17.19
CA THR A 235 4.23 -17.59 -16.51
C THR A 235 4.40 -17.32 -15.01
N HIS A 236 3.41 -16.61 -14.48
CA HIS A 236 3.30 -16.31 -13.06
C HIS A 236 3.23 -17.60 -12.21
N PHE A 237 2.47 -18.58 -12.68
CA PHE A 237 2.35 -19.88 -12.01
C PHE A 237 3.70 -20.61 -11.96
N GLU A 238 4.45 -20.66 -13.06
CA GLU A 238 5.78 -21.26 -13.10
C GLU A 238 6.76 -20.56 -12.15
N ALA A 239 6.71 -19.22 -12.10
CA ALA A 239 7.54 -18.43 -11.18
C ALA A 239 7.29 -18.80 -9.71
N LEU A 240 6.02 -18.95 -9.31
CA LEU A 240 5.66 -19.39 -7.97
C LEU A 240 6.07 -20.85 -7.70
N MET A 241 5.89 -21.75 -8.67
CA MET A 241 6.34 -23.15 -8.54
C MET A 241 7.87 -23.23 -8.50
N GLY A 242 8.59 -22.37 -9.21
CA GLY A 242 10.03 -22.21 -9.09
C GLY A 242 10.45 -21.77 -7.68
N ALA A 243 9.78 -20.77 -7.11
CA ALA A 243 10.01 -20.35 -5.73
C ALA A 243 9.72 -21.48 -4.71
N LYS A 244 8.66 -22.26 -4.92
CA LYS A 244 8.35 -23.43 -4.06
C LYS A 244 9.51 -24.43 -4.02
N LYS A 245 10.19 -24.70 -5.13
CA LYS A 245 11.31 -25.63 -5.22
C LYS A 245 12.52 -25.21 -4.39
N VAL A 246 12.75 -23.91 -4.22
CA VAL A 246 13.91 -23.39 -3.47
C VAL A 246 13.60 -23.10 -2.00
N GLY A 247 12.40 -23.48 -1.51
CA GLY A 247 12.09 -23.47 -0.08
C GLY A 247 11.01 -22.52 0.37
N PHE A 248 10.36 -21.80 -0.54
CA PHE A 248 9.25 -20.92 -0.17
C PHE A 248 7.93 -21.66 -0.01
N LYS A 249 7.13 -21.21 0.95
CA LYS A 249 5.78 -21.73 1.16
C LYS A 249 4.79 -21.10 0.17
N ILE A 250 4.47 -21.85 -0.88
CA ILE A 250 3.43 -21.49 -1.85
C ILE A 250 2.18 -22.32 -1.57
N PRO A 251 1.02 -21.69 -1.33
CA PRO A 251 -0.22 -22.43 -1.07
C PRO A 251 -0.63 -23.33 -2.23
N GLU A 252 -1.24 -24.47 -1.93
CA GLU A 252 -1.78 -25.38 -2.94
C GLU A 252 -3.15 -24.94 -3.51
N THR A 253 -3.70 -23.87 -2.97
CA THR A 253 -4.97 -23.26 -3.39
C THR A 253 -4.84 -22.38 -4.64
N ILE A 254 -3.79 -22.58 -5.41
CA ILE A 254 -3.51 -21.86 -6.66
C ILE A 254 -4.00 -22.70 -7.85
N ALA A 255 -4.60 -22.07 -8.86
CA ALA A 255 -5.02 -22.74 -10.09
C ALA A 255 -4.76 -21.88 -11.32
N VAL A 256 -4.49 -22.53 -12.45
CA VAL A 256 -4.47 -21.88 -13.77
C VAL A 256 -5.82 -22.10 -14.43
N CYS A 257 -6.45 -21.01 -14.88
CA CYS A 257 -7.72 -20.98 -15.59
C CYS A 257 -7.52 -20.40 -17.00
N ASN A 258 -8.16 -20.98 -18.01
CA ASN A 258 -8.02 -20.55 -19.40
C ASN A 258 -9.14 -19.59 -19.83
N THR A 259 -10.21 -19.51 -19.05
CA THR A 259 -11.38 -18.67 -19.32
C THR A 259 -11.88 -17.97 -18.06
N ILE A 260 -12.58 -16.85 -18.24
CA ILE A 260 -13.25 -16.15 -17.11
C ILE A 260 -14.34 -17.03 -16.46
N ASN A 261 -14.96 -17.92 -17.21
CA ASN A 261 -15.92 -18.87 -16.63
C ASN A 261 -15.24 -19.85 -15.66
N GLU A 262 -14.07 -20.39 -16.02
CA GLU A 262 -13.27 -21.23 -15.11
C GLU A 262 -12.81 -20.46 -13.88
N VAL A 263 -12.41 -19.19 -14.04
CA VAL A 263 -12.10 -18.28 -12.93
C VAL A 263 -13.31 -18.16 -11.99
N PHE A 264 -14.50 -17.96 -12.54
CA PHE A 264 -15.70 -17.80 -11.73
C PHE A 264 -16.12 -19.10 -11.01
N GLU A 265 -15.91 -20.27 -11.62
CA GLU A 265 -16.11 -21.56 -10.96
C GLU A 265 -15.09 -21.77 -9.81
N PHE A 266 -13.83 -21.36 -9.98
CA PHE A 266 -12.85 -21.36 -8.90
C PHE A 266 -13.28 -20.45 -7.74
N ILE A 267 -13.82 -19.26 -8.05
CA ILE A 267 -14.34 -18.32 -7.05
C ILE A 267 -15.50 -18.96 -6.26
N LYS A 268 -16.51 -19.53 -6.94
CA LYS A 268 -17.65 -20.20 -6.30
C LYS A 268 -17.23 -21.39 -5.43
N TYR A 269 -16.26 -22.15 -5.91
CA TYR A 269 -15.72 -23.27 -5.16
C TYR A 269 -15.16 -22.84 -3.81
N TRP A 270 -14.37 -21.76 -3.78
CA TRP A 270 -13.75 -21.28 -2.57
C TRP A 270 -14.68 -20.42 -1.71
N ASP A 271 -15.64 -19.71 -2.28
CA ASP A 271 -16.65 -18.96 -1.50
C ASP A 271 -17.43 -19.89 -0.53
N THR A 272 -17.71 -21.12 -0.97
CA THR A 272 -18.40 -22.12 -0.12
C THR A 272 -17.47 -22.89 0.82
N ARG A 273 -16.17 -22.92 0.59
CA ARG A 273 -15.20 -23.76 1.31
C ARG A 273 -14.18 -22.99 2.14
N ARG A 274 -14.12 -21.66 2.01
CA ARG A 274 -13.16 -20.79 2.74
C ARG A 274 -13.16 -21.03 4.25
N ASN A 275 -14.31 -21.35 4.84
CA ASN A 275 -14.44 -21.62 6.28
C ASN A 275 -13.71 -22.90 6.76
N LYS A 276 -13.21 -23.72 5.84
CA LYS A 276 -12.43 -24.93 6.15
C LYS A 276 -10.92 -24.68 6.08
N LEU A 277 -10.51 -23.49 5.65
CA LEU A 277 -9.11 -23.12 5.59
C LEU A 277 -8.55 -22.85 6.98
N PRO A 278 -7.26 -23.12 7.22
CA PRO A 278 -6.62 -22.82 8.50
C PRO A 278 -6.30 -21.32 8.69
N TYR A 279 -6.70 -20.46 7.77
CA TYR A 279 -6.50 -19.00 7.77
C TYR A 279 -7.70 -18.29 7.12
N GLU A 280 -7.81 -17.00 7.38
CA GLU A 280 -8.85 -16.15 6.78
C GLU A 280 -8.49 -15.73 5.34
N THR A 281 -9.53 -15.58 4.50
CA THR A 281 -9.44 -15.09 3.13
C THR A 281 -10.68 -14.28 2.79
N ASP A 282 -10.48 -13.14 2.11
CA ASP A 282 -11.54 -12.18 1.79
C ASP A 282 -11.98 -12.25 0.30
N GLY A 283 -11.37 -13.14 -0.48
CA GLY A 283 -11.68 -13.24 -1.91
C GLY A 283 -10.70 -14.11 -2.68
N VAL A 284 -10.64 -13.84 -3.97
CA VAL A 284 -9.72 -14.44 -4.94
C VAL A 284 -8.97 -13.34 -5.67
N VAL A 285 -7.69 -13.49 -5.87
CA VAL A 285 -6.90 -12.64 -6.76
C VAL A 285 -6.75 -13.34 -8.10
N VAL A 286 -7.20 -12.68 -9.16
CA VAL A 286 -7.09 -13.15 -10.54
C VAL A 286 -5.99 -12.35 -11.22
N LYS A 287 -4.98 -13.04 -11.75
CA LYS A 287 -3.83 -12.43 -12.43
C LYS A 287 -3.71 -13.00 -13.84
N VAL A 288 -3.38 -12.18 -14.82
CA VAL A 288 -2.95 -12.67 -16.13
C VAL A 288 -1.72 -13.55 -15.93
N ASN A 289 -1.74 -14.78 -16.44
CA ASN A 289 -0.69 -15.75 -16.12
C ASN A 289 0.62 -15.53 -16.90
N SER A 290 0.56 -15.02 -18.14
CA SER A 290 1.76 -14.68 -18.92
C SER A 290 2.47 -13.45 -18.34
N LEU A 291 3.74 -13.58 -17.98
CA LEU A 291 4.57 -12.47 -17.47
C LEU A 291 4.81 -11.41 -18.55
N GLU A 292 4.92 -11.82 -19.81
CA GLU A 292 5.02 -10.89 -20.92
C GLU A 292 3.76 -10.02 -21.05
N GLN A 293 2.56 -10.63 -21.01
CA GLN A 293 1.30 -9.88 -21.02
C GLN A 293 1.14 -8.98 -19.80
N GLN A 294 1.61 -9.41 -18.61
CA GLN A 294 1.63 -8.55 -17.42
C GLN A 294 2.47 -7.28 -17.65
N GLU A 295 3.65 -7.43 -18.26
CA GLU A 295 4.51 -6.30 -18.58
C GLU A 295 3.88 -5.39 -19.64
N GLU A 296 3.23 -5.95 -20.65
CA GLU A 296 2.51 -5.20 -21.69
C GLU A 296 1.35 -4.39 -21.11
N LEU A 297 0.53 -4.99 -20.27
CA LEU A 297 -0.61 -4.35 -19.60
C LEU A 297 -0.18 -3.26 -18.62
N GLY A 298 0.92 -3.48 -17.90
CA GLY A 298 1.49 -2.50 -16.98
C GLY A 298 0.55 -2.11 -15.84
N TYR A 299 0.65 -0.85 -15.41
CA TYR A 299 0.02 -0.35 -14.19
C TYR A 299 -0.79 0.91 -14.46
N THR A 300 -1.78 1.15 -13.60
CA THR A 300 -2.40 2.46 -13.40
C THR A 300 -1.66 3.17 -12.25
N ALA A 301 -2.06 4.40 -11.93
CA ALA A 301 -1.53 5.09 -10.74
C ALA A 301 -1.80 4.34 -9.42
N LYS A 302 -2.79 3.45 -9.35
CA LYS A 302 -3.24 2.80 -8.11
C LYS A 302 -3.08 1.29 -8.10
N SER A 303 -3.16 0.63 -9.25
CA SER A 303 -3.24 -0.82 -9.35
C SER A 303 -2.60 -1.36 -10.64
N PRO A 304 -2.14 -2.62 -10.66
CA PRO A 304 -1.80 -3.30 -11.90
C PRO A 304 -3.06 -3.47 -12.77
N ARG A 305 -2.93 -3.39 -14.09
CA ARG A 305 -4.04 -3.69 -15.01
C ARG A 305 -4.24 -5.19 -15.19
N TRP A 306 -3.18 -5.95 -15.05
CA TRP A 306 -3.13 -7.41 -15.23
C TRP A 306 -3.64 -8.22 -14.04
N ALA A 307 -4.07 -7.57 -12.95
CA ALA A 307 -4.61 -8.26 -11.78
C ALA A 307 -5.84 -7.55 -11.24
N ILE A 308 -6.78 -8.35 -10.73
CA ILE A 308 -8.01 -7.88 -10.09
C ILE A 308 -8.32 -8.77 -8.88
N ALA A 309 -8.85 -8.18 -7.81
CA ALA A 309 -9.33 -8.91 -6.64
C ALA A 309 -10.85 -9.08 -6.73
N TYR A 310 -11.31 -10.31 -6.80
CA TYR A 310 -12.72 -10.63 -6.59
C TYR A 310 -12.97 -10.83 -5.10
N LYS A 311 -13.86 -10.03 -4.53
CA LYS A 311 -14.20 -10.13 -3.12
C LYS A 311 -15.44 -10.98 -2.92
N PHE A 312 -15.36 -11.92 -1.99
CA PHE A 312 -16.53 -12.70 -1.56
C PHE A 312 -17.62 -11.78 -1.00
N LYS A 313 -18.85 -12.26 -1.04
CA LYS A 313 -19.95 -11.51 -0.41
C LYS A 313 -19.64 -11.33 1.07
N ALA A 314 -19.73 -10.08 1.51
CA ALA A 314 -19.55 -9.74 2.91
C ALA A 314 -20.64 -10.39 3.77
N GLU A 315 -20.27 -10.83 4.96
CA GLU A 315 -21.22 -11.24 5.98
C GLU A 315 -22.12 -10.06 6.34
N GLN A 316 -23.43 -10.32 6.44
CA GLN A 316 -24.41 -9.32 6.87
C GLN A 316 -25.00 -9.74 8.21
N VAL A 317 -25.10 -8.79 9.12
CA VAL A 317 -25.75 -8.96 10.40
C VAL A 317 -26.83 -7.89 10.59
N SER A 318 -27.86 -8.20 11.38
CA SER A 318 -28.89 -7.21 11.73
C SER A 318 -28.66 -6.67 13.13
N THR A 319 -28.86 -5.34 13.30
CA THR A 319 -28.78 -4.67 14.60
C THR A 319 -29.68 -3.44 14.62
N ILE A 320 -29.87 -2.82 15.79
CA ILE A 320 -30.73 -1.65 15.96
C ILE A 320 -29.94 -0.38 15.70
N LEU A 321 -30.52 0.55 14.93
CA LEU A 321 -30.00 1.91 14.73
C LEU A 321 -30.45 2.80 15.88
N ASN A 322 -29.55 3.13 16.79
CA ASN A 322 -29.84 3.93 17.98
C ASN A 322 -29.90 5.44 17.65
N GLU A 323 -28.99 5.92 16.81
CA GLU A 323 -28.84 7.35 16.51
C GLU A 323 -28.12 7.55 15.17
N ILE A 324 -28.33 8.69 14.53
CA ILE A 324 -27.54 9.15 13.37
C ILE A 324 -26.75 10.39 13.78
N THR A 325 -25.44 10.30 13.74
CA THR A 325 -24.52 11.42 13.92
C THR A 325 -23.91 11.84 12.59
N TYR A 326 -23.35 13.05 12.52
CA TYR A 326 -22.80 13.60 11.30
C TYR A 326 -21.35 14.02 11.51
N GLN A 327 -20.48 13.59 10.63
CA GLN A 327 -19.05 13.91 10.67
C GLN A 327 -18.70 14.88 9.56
N VAL A 328 -17.87 15.87 9.88
CA VAL A 328 -17.32 16.83 8.91
C VAL A 328 -15.98 16.30 8.42
N GLY A 329 -15.81 16.22 7.12
CA GLY A 329 -14.50 15.88 6.52
C GLY A 329 -13.62 17.12 6.29
N ARG A 330 -12.34 16.93 6.03
CA ARG A 330 -11.37 18.03 5.78
C ARG A 330 -11.76 18.99 4.65
N THR A 331 -12.60 18.55 3.73
CA THR A 331 -13.13 19.36 2.61
C THR A 331 -14.53 19.91 2.88
N GLY A 332 -14.99 19.85 4.12
CA GLY A 332 -16.34 20.26 4.50
C GLY A 332 -17.44 19.23 4.19
N ALA A 333 -17.13 18.12 3.54
CA ALA A 333 -18.12 17.10 3.21
C ALA A 333 -18.74 16.49 4.48
N ILE A 334 -20.07 16.44 4.54
CA ILE A 334 -20.82 15.87 5.66
C ILE A 334 -21.10 14.40 5.38
N THR A 335 -20.68 13.54 6.30
CA THR A 335 -20.92 12.10 6.24
C THR A 335 -21.79 11.65 7.41
N PRO A 336 -22.99 11.14 7.16
CA PRO A 336 -23.85 10.59 8.21
C PRO A 336 -23.32 9.22 8.67
N VAL A 337 -23.33 8.99 9.98
CA VAL A 337 -22.86 7.77 10.64
C VAL A 337 -23.95 7.22 11.53
N ALA A 338 -24.33 5.98 11.31
CA ALA A 338 -25.22 5.22 12.17
C ALA A 338 -24.49 4.79 13.44
N ASN A 339 -25.00 5.14 14.62
CA ASN A 339 -24.62 4.56 15.89
C ASN A 339 -25.55 3.38 16.19
N LEU A 340 -24.97 2.20 16.38
CA LEU A 340 -25.68 0.93 16.40
C LEU A 340 -25.62 0.30 17.77
N GLU A 341 -26.64 -0.52 18.09
CA GLU A 341 -26.48 -1.50 19.14
C GLU A 341 -25.29 -2.40 18.78
N PRO A 342 -24.33 -2.64 19.71
CA PRO A 342 -23.13 -3.40 19.41
C PRO A 342 -23.44 -4.80 18.87
N VAL A 343 -22.87 -5.15 17.71
CA VAL A 343 -23.08 -6.42 17.05
C VAL A 343 -21.78 -7.02 16.56
N GLN A 344 -21.63 -8.33 16.71
CA GLN A 344 -20.48 -9.07 16.20
C GLN A 344 -20.58 -9.19 14.67
N LEU A 345 -19.53 -8.76 13.95
CA LEU A 345 -19.46 -8.86 12.49
C LEU A 345 -18.01 -9.05 12.04
N ALA A 346 -17.74 -10.16 11.36
CA ALA A 346 -16.41 -10.51 10.85
C ALA A 346 -15.31 -10.28 11.91
N GLY A 347 -15.43 -10.98 13.07
CA GLY A 347 -14.43 -10.99 14.12
C GLY A 347 -14.28 -9.70 14.94
N THR A 348 -15.14 -8.68 14.74
CA THR A 348 -15.10 -7.42 15.52
C THR A 348 -16.47 -6.99 15.98
N ILE A 349 -16.52 -6.24 17.09
CA ILE A 349 -17.78 -5.60 17.55
C ILE A 349 -17.98 -4.30 16.80
N VAL A 350 -19.02 -4.23 15.98
CA VAL A 350 -19.42 -3.05 15.25
C VAL A 350 -20.42 -2.23 16.07
N LYS A 351 -20.07 -0.96 16.34
CA LYS A 351 -20.89 0.02 17.06
C LYS A 351 -21.30 1.18 16.14
N ARG A 352 -20.64 1.34 15.00
CA ARG A 352 -20.84 2.47 14.07
C ARG A 352 -20.74 1.99 12.63
N ALA A 353 -21.60 2.52 11.74
CA ALA A 353 -21.60 2.20 10.32
C ALA A 353 -21.84 3.45 9.47
N SER A 354 -21.25 3.50 8.26
CA SER A 354 -21.45 4.59 7.32
C SER A 354 -22.85 4.53 6.71
N LEU A 355 -23.47 5.70 6.57
CA LEU A 355 -24.70 5.91 5.80
C LEU A 355 -24.44 6.66 4.48
N HIS A 356 -23.16 6.84 4.13
CA HIS A 356 -22.65 7.49 2.93
C HIS A 356 -23.07 8.95 2.74
N ASN A 357 -24.36 9.23 2.51
CA ASN A 357 -24.92 10.55 2.23
C ASN A 357 -26.44 10.60 2.47
N ALA A 358 -27.05 11.74 2.23
CA ALA A 358 -28.50 11.96 2.39
C ALA A 358 -29.33 11.07 1.45
N ASP A 359 -28.88 10.90 0.20
CA ASP A 359 -29.61 10.12 -0.82
C ASP A 359 -29.71 8.64 -0.43
N GLN A 360 -28.66 8.10 0.23
CA GLN A 360 -28.69 6.73 0.71
C GLN A 360 -29.67 6.55 1.89
N ILE A 361 -29.76 7.54 2.80
CA ILE A 361 -30.74 7.53 3.89
C ILE A 361 -32.14 7.54 3.32
N GLU A 362 -32.40 8.41 2.35
CA GLU A 362 -33.69 8.53 1.68
C GLU A 362 -34.06 7.28 0.88
N LYS A 363 -33.12 6.78 0.06
CA LYS A 363 -33.30 5.58 -0.77
C LYS A 363 -33.67 4.34 0.04
N LEU A 364 -33.08 4.16 1.21
CA LEU A 364 -33.35 3.03 2.11
C LEU A 364 -34.45 3.33 3.14
N ASP A 365 -35.01 4.57 3.15
CA ASP A 365 -35.95 5.06 4.16
C ASP A 365 -35.50 4.70 5.59
N ILE A 366 -34.23 5.01 5.90
CA ILE A 366 -33.61 4.67 7.18
C ILE A 366 -34.14 5.59 8.29
N ARG A 367 -34.60 5.02 9.41
CA ARG A 367 -35.12 5.72 10.55
C ARG A 367 -34.46 5.27 11.84
N VAL A 368 -34.29 6.17 12.79
CA VAL A 368 -33.82 5.83 14.14
C VAL A 368 -34.79 4.85 14.78
N GLY A 369 -34.26 3.81 15.40
CA GLY A 369 -35.00 2.67 15.96
C GLY A 369 -35.24 1.51 14.99
N ASP A 370 -34.87 1.64 13.71
CA ASP A 370 -34.97 0.54 12.76
C ASP A 370 -33.98 -0.60 13.08
N THR A 371 -34.40 -1.82 12.76
CA THR A 371 -33.47 -2.95 12.59
C THR A 371 -32.83 -2.81 11.21
N VAL A 372 -31.51 -2.60 11.17
CA VAL A 372 -30.74 -2.38 9.93
C VAL A 372 -29.79 -3.54 9.65
N PHE A 373 -29.57 -3.81 8.37
CA PHE A 373 -28.54 -4.77 7.92
C PHE A 373 -27.22 -4.06 7.73
N VAL A 374 -26.19 -4.61 8.38
CA VAL A 374 -24.81 -4.07 8.38
C VAL A 374 -23.88 -5.04 7.70
N GLU A 375 -23.05 -4.55 6.81
CA GLU A 375 -21.93 -5.31 6.24
C GLU A 375 -20.63 -4.50 6.33
N LYS A 376 -19.49 -5.16 6.31
CA LYS A 376 -18.20 -4.49 6.17
C LYS A 376 -17.84 -4.34 4.69
N GLY A 377 -17.92 -3.12 4.17
CA GLY A 377 -17.46 -2.80 2.82
C GLY A 377 -15.95 -2.97 2.71
N GLY A 378 -15.52 -3.93 1.85
CA GLY A 378 -14.11 -4.27 1.74
C GLY A 378 -13.51 -4.84 3.02
N GLU A 379 -14.35 -5.40 3.89
CA GLU A 379 -14.03 -6.01 5.20
C GLU A 379 -13.45 -5.06 6.25
N ILE A 380 -13.44 -3.76 5.98
CA ILE A 380 -12.85 -2.76 6.89
C ILE A 380 -13.90 -1.80 7.43
N ILE A 381 -14.66 -1.14 6.57
CA ILE A 381 -15.60 -0.07 6.97
C ILE A 381 -17.04 -0.60 7.01
N PRO A 382 -17.68 -0.64 8.20
CA PRO A 382 -19.08 -1.00 8.30
C PRO A 382 -19.98 0.00 7.58
N LYS A 383 -20.97 -0.50 6.84
CA LYS A 383 -21.99 0.31 6.16
C LYS A 383 -23.38 -0.32 6.30
N ILE A 384 -24.39 0.52 6.27
CA ILE A 384 -25.78 0.06 6.24
C ILE A 384 -26.15 -0.25 4.78
N VAL A 385 -26.71 -1.45 4.56
CA VAL A 385 -27.11 -1.92 3.22
C VAL A 385 -28.61 -2.14 3.07
N GLY A 386 -29.35 -2.13 4.18
CA GLY A 386 -30.81 -2.32 4.15
C GLY A 386 -31.45 -2.12 5.50
N VAL A 387 -32.78 -2.16 5.51
CA VAL A 387 -33.65 -2.06 6.68
C VAL A 387 -34.62 -3.24 6.69
N ASP A 388 -34.80 -3.86 7.85
CA ASP A 388 -35.83 -4.87 8.09
C ASP A 388 -37.18 -4.19 8.38
N LEU A 389 -37.93 -3.91 7.32
CA LEU A 389 -39.22 -3.24 7.42
C LEU A 389 -40.26 -4.04 8.22
N THR A 390 -40.06 -5.35 8.39
CA THR A 390 -41.00 -6.20 9.17
C THR A 390 -40.93 -5.93 10.67
N LYS A 391 -39.80 -5.38 11.12
CA LYS A 391 -39.54 -5.03 12.54
C LYS A 391 -39.69 -3.54 12.83
N ARG A 392 -40.07 -2.74 11.83
CA ARG A 392 -40.21 -1.29 12.00
C ARG A 392 -41.38 -0.95 12.89
N SER A 393 -41.16 -0.04 13.86
CA SER A 393 -42.22 0.55 14.67
C SER A 393 -43.17 1.41 13.83
N LEU A 394 -44.47 1.30 14.07
CA LEU A 394 -45.46 2.15 13.42
C LEU A 394 -45.33 3.63 13.79
N GLU A 395 -44.69 3.94 14.91
CA GLU A 395 -44.45 5.30 15.40
C GLU A 395 -43.13 5.90 14.84
N SER A 396 -42.36 5.15 14.07
CA SER A 396 -41.07 5.61 13.53
C SER A 396 -41.26 6.82 12.59
N LYS A 397 -40.43 7.85 12.78
CA LYS A 397 -40.49 9.08 11.97
C LYS A 397 -39.40 9.08 10.91
N PRO A 398 -39.66 9.57 9.68
CA PRO A 398 -38.64 9.72 8.65
C PRO A 398 -37.46 10.56 9.15
N THR A 399 -36.24 10.11 8.82
CA THR A 399 -35.01 10.83 9.15
C THR A 399 -34.94 12.13 8.37
N LYS A 400 -34.75 13.24 9.07
CA LYS A 400 -34.48 14.56 8.46
C LYS A 400 -32.98 14.79 8.48
N TYR A 401 -32.40 15.02 7.30
CA TYR A 401 -30.99 15.38 7.21
C TYR A 401 -30.72 16.75 7.84
N ILE A 402 -29.52 16.93 8.40
CA ILE A 402 -29.15 18.22 9.04
C ILE A 402 -29.02 19.34 8.01
N THR A 403 -29.33 20.54 8.41
CA THR A 403 -29.24 21.74 7.58
C THR A 403 -28.02 22.60 7.88
N ASN A 404 -27.43 22.40 9.04
CA ASN A 404 -26.28 23.17 9.53
C ASN A 404 -25.13 22.24 9.88
N CYS A 405 -23.91 22.75 9.75
CA CYS A 405 -22.69 22.05 10.12
C CYS A 405 -22.70 21.70 11.61
N PRO A 406 -22.44 20.44 11.99
CA PRO A 406 -22.44 20.03 13.41
C PRO A 406 -21.32 20.68 14.23
N ASP A 407 -20.21 21.10 13.59
CA ASP A 407 -19.06 21.66 14.29
C ASP A 407 -19.12 23.20 14.42
N CYS A 408 -19.49 23.91 13.33
CA CYS A 408 -19.38 25.36 13.32
C CYS A 408 -20.76 26.08 13.13
N GLY A 409 -21.84 25.32 13.03
CA GLY A 409 -23.22 25.87 12.89
C GLY A 409 -23.55 26.52 11.54
N THR A 410 -22.58 26.63 10.61
CA THR A 410 -22.77 27.23 9.30
C THR A 410 -23.75 26.42 8.44
N LYS A 411 -24.66 27.09 7.73
CA LYS A 411 -25.65 26.48 6.85
C LYS A 411 -24.93 25.63 5.76
N LEU A 412 -25.35 24.38 5.61
CA LEU A 412 -24.82 23.50 4.61
C LEU A 412 -25.25 23.86 3.19
N VAL A 413 -24.38 23.59 2.23
CA VAL A 413 -24.67 23.76 0.81
C VAL A 413 -24.57 22.41 0.09
N ARG A 414 -25.38 22.24 -0.96
CA ARG A 414 -25.31 21.09 -1.86
C ARG A 414 -25.42 21.61 -3.29
N THR A 415 -24.39 21.33 -4.10
CA THR A 415 -24.42 21.67 -5.52
C THR A 415 -25.28 20.65 -6.26
N GLU A 416 -26.03 21.08 -7.26
CA GLU A 416 -26.82 20.19 -8.11
C GLU A 416 -25.92 19.12 -8.76
N GLY A 417 -26.32 17.85 -8.66
CA GLY A 417 -25.52 16.71 -9.12
C GLY A 417 -24.50 16.17 -8.10
N ASP A 418 -24.24 16.85 -6.98
CA ASP A 418 -23.40 16.34 -5.90
C ASP A 418 -24.19 15.46 -4.94
N ALA A 419 -23.63 14.28 -4.60
CA ALA A 419 -24.24 13.36 -3.63
C ALA A 419 -24.10 13.82 -2.17
N LYS A 420 -23.22 14.77 -1.87
CA LYS A 420 -22.89 15.21 -0.51
C LYS A 420 -23.29 16.64 -0.24
N HIS A 421 -23.60 16.90 1.03
CA HIS A 421 -23.71 18.25 1.58
C HIS A 421 -22.34 18.70 2.08
N TYR A 422 -22.05 19.99 2.00
CA TYR A 422 -20.77 20.57 2.39
C TYR A 422 -20.96 21.76 3.34
N CYS A 423 -20.08 21.87 4.32
CA CYS A 423 -19.90 23.08 5.10
C CYS A 423 -19.01 24.06 4.30
N PRO A 424 -19.53 25.25 3.89
CA PRO A 424 -18.75 26.19 3.08
C PRO A 424 -17.75 27.02 3.91
N ASN A 425 -17.73 26.89 5.23
CA ASN A 425 -16.86 27.65 6.12
C ASN A 425 -15.45 27.04 6.21
N GLU A 426 -14.69 27.13 5.12
CA GLU A 426 -13.37 26.47 5.00
C GLU A 426 -12.36 26.94 6.05
N TYR A 427 -12.37 28.23 6.41
CA TYR A 427 -11.36 28.86 7.27
C TYR A 427 -11.83 29.06 8.72
N GLY A 428 -13.11 28.81 9.01
CA GLY A 428 -13.67 28.97 10.35
C GLY A 428 -14.21 27.65 10.95
N CYS A 429 -14.26 26.58 10.19
CA CYS A 429 -14.71 25.28 10.71
C CYS A 429 -13.53 24.52 11.32
N PRO A 430 -13.55 24.21 12.64
CA PRO A 430 -12.44 23.57 13.33
C PRO A 430 -11.95 22.28 12.66
N THR A 431 -12.88 21.38 12.34
CA THR A 431 -12.53 20.09 11.69
C THR A 431 -11.93 20.27 10.29
N GLN A 432 -12.37 21.28 9.52
CA GLN A 432 -11.75 21.55 8.22
C GLN A 432 -10.34 22.12 8.37
N ILE A 433 -10.10 22.97 9.35
CA ILE A 433 -8.78 23.53 9.63
C ILE A 433 -7.82 22.43 10.07
N THR A 434 -8.16 21.69 11.13
CA THR A 434 -7.31 20.60 11.64
C THR A 434 -7.08 19.51 10.59
N GLY A 435 -8.13 19.14 9.84
CA GLY A 435 -8.03 18.14 8.78
C GLY A 435 -7.14 18.55 7.60
N ARG A 436 -7.04 19.84 7.25
CA ARG A 436 -6.09 20.35 6.26
C ARG A 436 -4.67 20.34 6.79
N ILE A 437 -4.47 20.70 8.06
CA ILE A 437 -3.14 20.62 8.70
C ILE A 437 -2.68 19.15 8.79
N GLN A 438 -3.56 18.22 9.19
CA GLN A 438 -3.30 16.78 9.22
C GLN A 438 -2.93 16.23 7.83
N HIS A 439 -3.61 16.69 6.78
CA HIS A 439 -3.23 16.35 5.40
C HIS A 439 -1.86 16.88 5.04
N PHE A 440 -1.59 18.15 5.36
CA PHE A 440 -0.31 18.81 5.07
C PHE A 440 0.87 18.08 5.71
N ILE A 441 0.77 17.70 6.99
CA ILE A 441 1.85 17.01 7.71
C ILE A 441 2.01 15.54 7.33
N SER A 442 1.04 14.95 6.61
CA SER A 442 1.00 13.51 6.34
C SER A 442 2.25 13.02 5.59
N ARG A 443 2.56 11.71 5.74
CA ARG A 443 3.72 11.04 5.13
C ARG A 443 3.80 11.23 3.61
N LYS A 444 2.66 11.28 2.92
CA LYS A 444 2.60 11.49 1.46
C LYS A 444 2.78 12.95 1.03
N ALA A 445 2.59 13.87 1.94
CA ALA A 445 2.70 15.31 1.73
C ALA A 445 4.05 15.83 2.27
N MET A 446 4.02 16.63 3.32
CA MET A 446 5.25 17.23 3.90
C MET A 446 6.04 16.29 4.82
N ASN A 447 5.50 15.12 5.15
CA ASN A 447 6.15 14.08 5.98
C ASN A 447 6.79 14.65 7.26
N ILE A 448 6.00 15.37 8.05
CA ILE A 448 6.49 15.97 9.29
C ILE A 448 6.41 14.93 10.41
N ASP A 449 7.55 14.39 10.78
CA ASP A 449 7.65 13.43 11.88
C ASP A 449 7.40 14.11 13.24
N GLY A 450 6.82 13.35 14.18
CA GLY A 450 6.50 13.83 15.52
C GLY A 450 5.16 14.55 15.65
N LEU A 451 4.50 14.93 14.54
CA LEU A 451 3.15 15.49 14.53
C LEU A 451 2.12 14.44 14.14
N GLY A 452 1.27 14.04 15.10
CA GLY A 452 0.10 13.22 14.87
C GLY A 452 -1.20 14.03 14.86
N SER A 453 -2.33 13.38 14.52
CA SER A 453 -3.65 14.02 14.54
C SER A 453 -4.01 14.63 15.90
N GLU A 454 -3.75 13.91 16.99
CA GLU A 454 -4.00 14.38 18.36
C GLU A 454 -3.17 15.63 18.70
N THR A 455 -1.89 15.66 18.28
CA THR A 455 -1.01 16.82 18.49
C THR A 455 -1.50 18.05 17.70
N VAL A 456 -1.96 17.86 16.46
CA VAL A 456 -2.55 18.95 15.66
C VAL A 456 -3.79 19.51 16.33
N GLU A 457 -4.68 18.65 16.83
CA GLU A 457 -5.90 19.07 17.55
C GLU A 457 -5.55 19.82 18.84
N LEU A 458 -4.54 19.36 19.58
CA LEU A 458 -4.06 20.03 20.80
C LEU A 458 -3.50 21.43 20.46
N LEU A 459 -2.60 21.54 19.49
CA LEU A 459 -2.01 22.83 19.07
C LEU A 459 -3.08 23.82 18.58
N PHE A 460 -4.09 23.32 17.84
CA PHE A 460 -5.21 24.12 17.39
C PHE A 460 -6.08 24.60 18.58
N LYS A 461 -6.38 23.72 19.52
CA LYS A 461 -7.17 24.04 20.72
C LYS A 461 -6.49 25.11 21.59
N GLU A 462 -5.16 25.03 21.72
CA GLU A 462 -4.36 26.01 22.46
C GLU A 462 -4.10 27.32 21.65
N GLY A 463 -4.68 27.43 20.45
CA GLY A 463 -4.56 28.63 19.61
C GLY A 463 -3.19 28.87 19.01
N LEU A 464 -2.32 27.87 19.00
CA LEU A 464 -0.96 27.97 18.46
C LEU A 464 -0.91 27.85 16.93
N ILE A 465 -1.89 27.16 16.34
CA ILE A 465 -1.99 27.00 14.89
C ILE A 465 -3.43 27.20 14.40
N HIS A 466 -3.62 27.89 13.29
CA HIS A 466 -4.90 28.11 12.59
C HIS A 466 -4.83 27.67 11.12
N ASN A 467 -3.65 27.49 10.59
CA ASN A 467 -3.37 26.94 9.27
C ASN A 467 -2.00 26.25 9.27
N TYR A 468 -1.67 25.55 8.19
CA TYR A 468 -0.42 24.80 8.13
C TYR A 468 0.85 25.65 8.01
N ALA A 469 0.77 26.94 7.65
CA ALA A 469 1.95 27.83 7.66
C ALA A 469 2.36 28.21 9.10
N ASP A 470 1.40 28.20 10.06
CA ASP A 470 1.69 28.50 11.46
C ASP A 470 2.63 27.46 12.09
N LEU A 471 2.71 26.24 11.52
CA LEU A 471 3.64 25.23 11.98
C LEU A 471 5.10 25.71 11.95
N TYR A 472 5.45 26.52 10.98
CA TYR A 472 6.81 27.05 10.80
C TYR A 472 7.17 28.22 11.74
N GLU A 473 6.20 28.68 12.54
CA GLU A 473 6.36 29.69 13.59
C GLU A 473 6.48 29.08 14.99
N LEU A 474 6.21 27.77 15.12
CA LEU A 474 6.29 27.07 16.40
C LEU A 474 7.73 27.00 16.91
N ASN A 475 7.87 27.10 18.23
CA ASN A 475 9.12 26.88 18.93
C ASN A 475 8.94 25.93 20.12
N GLU A 476 10.05 25.38 20.63
CA GLU A 476 10.03 24.38 21.70
C GLU A 476 9.34 24.91 22.97
N SER A 477 9.54 26.21 23.31
CA SER A 477 8.97 26.79 24.53
C SER A 477 7.43 26.88 24.53
N GLN A 478 6.81 26.86 23.35
CA GLN A 478 5.35 26.82 23.19
C GLN A 478 4.80 25.38 23.30
N ILE A 479 5.60 24.37 22.91
CA ILE A 479 5.16 22.98 22.83
C ILE A 479 5.38 22.25 24.17
N ILE A 480 6.50 22.49 24.83
CA ILE A 480 6.88 21.82 26.10
C ILE A 480 5.79 21.91 27.20
N PRO A 481 5.10 23.06 27.40
CA PRO A 481 4.06 23.16 28.44
C PRO A 481 2.78 22.39 28.15
N LEU A 482 2.59 21.87 26.94
CA LEU A 482 1.37 21.21 26.53
C LEU A 482 1.24 19.81 27.15
N GLU A 483 0.00 19.38 27.33
CA GLU A 483 -0.31 18.06 27.90
C GLU A 483 0.38 16.93 27.12
N ARG A 484 1.04 16.02 27.81
CA ARG A 484 1.79 14.87 27.25
C ARG A 484 2.96 15.24 26.34
N MET A 485 3.44 16.50 26.36
CA MET A 485 4.62 16.93 25.64
C MET A 485 5.82 17.03 26.59
N ALA A 486 6.97 16.52 26.13
CA ALA A 486 8.24 16.61 26.82
C ALA A 486 9.28 17.28 25.90
N GLU A 487 10.40 17.74 26.43
CA GLU A 487 11.47 18.38 25.66
C GLU A 487 11.85 17.61 24.40
N LYS A 488 12.04 16.29 24.51
CA LYS A 488 12.40 15.44 23.39
C LYS A 488 11.31 15.38 22.31
N SER A 489 10.02 15.40 22.71
CA SER A 489 8.89 15.42 21.76
C SER A 489 8.84 16.76 21.04
N ALA A 490 9.04 17.89 21.76
CA ALA A 490 9.08 19.21 21.18
C ALA A 490 10.25 19.35 20.17
N GLN A 491 11.45 18.90 20.55
CA GLN A 491 12.62 18.89 19.67
C GLN A 491 12.37 18.06 18.40
N ASN A 492 11.77 16.89 18.51
CA ASN A 492 11.45 16.05 17.35
C ASN A 492 10.44 16.74 16.40
N ILE A 493 9.43 17.41 16.95
CA ILE A 493 8.44 18.17 16.17
C ILE A 493 9.12 19.30 15.40
N ILE A 494 9.92 20.13 16.08
CA ILE A 494 10.64 21.26 15.45
C ILE A 494 11.63 20.75 14.39
N ALA A 495 12.38 19.69 14.68
CA ALA A 495 13.27 19.07 13.70
C ALA A 495 12.51 18.51 12.48
N GLY A 496 11.34 17.88 12.68
CA GLY A 496 10.46 17.41 11.62
C GLY A 496 9.97 18.55 10.72
N ILE A 497 9.54 19.67 11.33
CA ILE A 497 9.12 20.88 10.61
C ILE A 497 10.28 21.45 9.76
N GLU A 498 11.48 21.59 10.34
CA GLU A 498 12.65 22.09 9.60
C GLU A 498 13.06 21.16 8.44
N ASN A 499 13.02 19.86 8.64
CA ASN A 499 13.30 18.87 7.58
C ASN A 499 12.28 18.93 6.45
N SER A 500 11.02 19.26 6.76
CA SER A 500 9.95 19.35 5.76
C SER A 500 10.19 20.46 4.72
N LYS A 501 10.98 21.47 5.02
CA LYS A 501 11.36 22.54 4.08
C LYS A 501 12.10 22.01 2.84
N LYS A 502 12.72 20.82 2.93
CA LYS A 502 13.45 20.15 1.83
C LYS A 502 12.57 19.26 0.97
N ILE A 503 11.29 19.12 1.29
CA ILE A 503 10.34 18.27 0.54
C ILE A 503 10.16 18.84 -0.88
N PRO A 504 10.21 18.00 -1.94
CA PRO A 504 10.11 18.45 -3.33
C PRO A 504 8.77 19.15 -3.63
N PHE A 505 8.81 20.10 -4.56
CA PHE A 505 7.67 20.95 -4.92
C PHE A 505 6.38 20.18 -5.28
N GLU A 506 6.47 19.06 -5.97
CA GLU A 506 5.30 18.25 -6.31
C GLU A 506 4.57 17.70 -5.07
N LYS A 507 5.32 17.39 -4.00
CA LYS A 507 4.72 16.96 -2.73
C LYS A 507 4.15 18.14 -1.95
N VAL A 508 4.82 19.29 -1.98
CA VAL A 508 4.29 20.54 -1.41
C VAL A 508 2.98 20.90 -2.09
N LEU A 509 2.90 20.85 -3.42
CA LEU A 509 1.69 21.15 -4.18
C LEU A 509 0.55 20.20 -3.81
N PHE A 510 0.84 18.90 -3.61
CA PHE A 510 -0.13 17.95 -3.06
C PHE A 510 -0.55 18.30 -1.64
N ALA A 511 0.41 18.74 -0.79
CA ALA A 511 0.17 19.11 0.61
C ALA A 511 -0.76 20.31 0.76
N LEU A 512 -0.79 21.26 -0.19
CA LEU A 512 -1.73 22.40 -0.18
C LEU A 512 -3.19 21.94 -0.18
N GLY A 513 -3.49 20.71 -0.60
CA GLY A 513 -4.81 20.11 -0.50
C GLY A 513 -5.84 20.66 -1.46
N ILE A 514 -5.43 21.20 -2.61
CA ILE A 514 -6.31 21.69 -3.69
C ILE A 514 -7.29 20.58 -4.08
N ARG A 515 -8.58 20.89 -4.13
CA ARG A 515 -9.63 19.90 -4.45
C ARG A 515 -9.36 19.29 -5.83
N PHE A 516 -9.52 17.98 -5.97
CA PHE A 516 -9.24 17.18 -7.17
C PHE A 516 -7.75 17.08 -7.57
N VAL A 517 -6.84 17.80 -6.90
CA VAL A 517 -5.40 17.69 -7.11
C VAL A 517 -4.85 16.61 -6.17
N GLY A 518 -4.80 15.37 -6.68
CA GLY A 518 -4.15 14.25 -6.00
C GLY A 518 -2.64 14.23 -6.29
N GLU A 519 -1.92 13.27 -5.71
CA GLU A 519 -0.48 13.12 -5.83
C GLU A 519 0.01 13.10 -7.30
N THR A 520 -0.69 12.34 -8.18
CA THR A 520 -0.34 12.25 -9.61
C THR A 520 -0.55 13.58 -10.34
N VAL A 521 -1.68 14.26 -10.07
CA VAL A 521 -2.01 15.56 -10.67
C VAL A 521 -1.02 16.62 -10.19
N ALA A 522 -0.70 16.67 -8.89
CA ALA A 522 0.30 17.58 -8.34
C ALA A 522 1.66 17.41 -9.01
N LYS A 523 2.12 16.16 -9.23
CA LYS A 523 3.37 15.88 -9.93
C LYS A 523 3.35 16.38 -11.38
N LYS A 524 2.24 16.22 -12.12
CA LYS A 524 2.11 16.71 -13.49
C LYS A 524 2.12 18.23 -13.57
N LEU A 525 1.32 18.88 -12.70
CA LEU A 525 1.29 20.34 -12.62
C LEU A 525 2.66 20.92 -12.23
N ALA A 526 3.33 20.35 -11.21
CA ALA A 526 4.66 20.78 -10.80
C ALA A 526 5.68 20.65 -11.93
N LYS A 527 5.68 19.50 -12.65
CA LYS A 527 6.58 19.28 -13.79
C LYS A 527 6.34 20.26 -14.94
N HIS A 528 5.07 20.61 -15.23
CA HIS A 528 4.71 21.52 -16.31
C HIS A 528 5.03 22.96 -15.96
N PHE A 529 4.55 23.47 -14.84
CA PHE A 529 4.67 24.87 -14.45
C PHE A 529 5.99 25.21 -13.74
N LYS A 530 6.70 24.21 -13.20
CA LYS A 530 8.02 24.28 -12.55
C LYS A 530 8.07 25.10 -11.26
N SER A 531 7.19 26.06 -11.06
CA SER A 531 7.09 26.90 -9.86
C SER A 531 5.65 27.16 -9.47
N ILE A 532 5.42 27.45 -8.20
CA ILE A 532 4.11 27.87 -7.71
C ILE A 532 3.65 29.18 -8.37
N ASP A 533 4.59 30.11 -8.62
CA ASP A 533 4.28 31.41 -9.23
C ASP A 533 3.75 31.24 -10.67
N ASN A 534 4.36 30.37 -11.46
CA ASN A 534 3.88 30.06 -12.81
C ASN A 534 2.50 29.39 -12.76
N LEU A 535 2.27 28.48 -11.80
CA LEU A 535 0.99 27.82 -11.63
C LEU A 535 -0.12 28.78 -11.18
N MET A 536 0.20 29.75 -10.30
CA MET A 536 -0.74 30.80 -9.85
C MET A 536 -1.19 31.71 -10.99
N ASN A 537 -0.30 31.96 -11.97
CA ASN A 537 -0.59 32.85 -13.12
C ASN A 537 -1.09 32.09 -14.35
N ALA A 538 -1.28 30.76 -14.26
CA ALA A 538 -1.71 29.96 -15.38
C ALA A 538 -3.18 30.23 -15.76
N SER A 539 -3.45 30.32 -17.06
CA SER A 539 -4.81 30.39 -17.59
C SER A 539 -5.55 29.04 -17.55
N PHE A 540 -6.85 29.05 -17.74
CA PHE A 540 -7.67 27.84 -17.84
C PHE A 540 -7.16 26.93 -18.98
N GLU A 541 -6.88 27.52 -20.14
CA GLU A 541 -6.42 26.82 -21.34
C GLU A 541 -5.05 26.17 -21.11
N GLU A 542 -4.12 26.84 -20.44
CA GLU A 542 -2.82 26.31 -20.09
C GLU A 542 -2.94 25.12 -19.12
N LEU A 543 -3.86 25.19 -18.15
CA LEU A 543 -4.11 24.10 -17.21
C LEU A 543 -4.67 22.86 -17.92
N VAL A 544 -5.66 23.03 -18.80
CA VAL A 544 -6.30 21.93 -19.53
C VAL A 544 -5.36 21.33 -20.59
N ALA A 545 -4.38 22.08 -21.08
CA ALA A 545 -3.36 21.58 -21.98
C ALA A 545 -2.41 20.54 -21.34
N VAL A 546 -2.36 20.47 -20.00
CA VAL A 546 -1.56 19.47 -19.27
C VAL A 546 -2.29 18.12 -19.33
N ASP A 547 -1.57 17.07 -19.71
CA ASP A 547 -2.10 15.69 -19.84
C ASP A 547 -2.84 15.24 -18.55
N GLU A 548 -4.05 14.69 -18.71
CA GLU A 548 -4.99 14.25 -17.65
C GLU A 548 -5.56 15.39 -16.75
N ILE A 549 -5.38 16.64 -17.10
CA ILE A 549 -6.03 17.77 -16.43
C ILE A 549 -7.30 18.13 -17.20
N GLY A 550 -8.45 17.80 -16.63
CA GLY A 550 -9.76 18.19 -17.18
C GLY A 550 -10.30 19.44 -16.51
N ASP A 551 -11.43 19.93 -17.05
CA ASP A 551 -12.08 21.19 -16.65
C ASP A 551 -12.28 21.33 -15.14
N LYS A 552 -12.77 20.28 -14.45
CA LYS A 552 -13.01 20.31 -13.00
C LYS A 552 -11.74 20.51 -12.16
N ILE A 553 -10.60 19.99 -12.64
CA ILE A 553 -9.31 20.17 -11.97
C ILE A 553 -8.82 21.60 -12.21
N ALA A 554 -8.87 22.08 -13.47
CA ALA A 554 -8.46 23.42 -13.85
C ALA A 554 -9.25 24.48 -13.07
N GLU A 555 -10.58 24.38 -13.04
CA GLU A 555 -11.43 25.28 -12.24
C GLU A 555 -11.10 25.25 -10.75
N SER A 556 -10.76 24.08 -10.21
CA SER A 556 -10.40 23.95 -8.80
C SER A 556 -9.08 24.61 -8.47
N VAL A 557 -8.10 24.52 -9.37
CA VAL A 557 -6.79 25.18 -9.24
C VAL A 557 -6.97 26.70 -9.31
N LEU A 558 -7.68 27.22 -10.30
CA LEU A 558 -7.96 28.65 -10.42
C LEU A 558 -8.67 29.20 -9.20
N ARG A 559 -9.74 28.54 -8.74
CA ARG A 559 -10.49 28.96 -7.53
C ARG A 559 -9.62 28.97 -6.27
N PHE A 560 -8.67 28.04 -6.16
CA PHE A 560 -7.74 27.98 -5.03
C PHE A 560 -6.83 29.19 -5.00
N PHE A 561 -6.27 29.60 -6.14
CA PHE A 561 -5.37 30.75 -6.27
C PHE A 561 -6.09 32.10 -6.39
N ASP A 562 -7.39 32.11 -6.68
CA ASP A 562 -8.22 33.33 -6.63
C ASP A 562 -8.53 33.75 -5.17
N ASN A 563 -8.28 32.87 -4.20
CA ASN A 563 -8.52 33.14 -2.79
C ASN A 563 -7.31 33.81 -2.11
N LEU A 564 -7.50 35.05 -1.68
CA LEU A 564 -6.43 35.84 -1.02
C LEU A 564 -5.82 35.16 0.22
N THR A 565 -6.64 34.43 0.99
CA THR A 565 -6.12 33.71 2.17
C THR A 565 -5.14 32.62 1.77
N ASN A 566 -5.38 31.89 0.69
CA ASN A 566 -4.47 30.86 0.18
C ASN A 566 -3.16 31.49 -0.33
N ILE A 567 -3.26 32.63 -1.04
CA ILE A 567 -2.08 33.39 -1.51
C ILE A 567 -1.21 33.80 -0.32
N GLN A 568 -1.80 34.39 0.73
CA GLN A 568 -1.07 34.78 1.93
C GLN A 568 -0.38 33.60 2.64
N ILE A 569 -1.05 32.45 2.70
CA ILE A 569 -0.46 31.23 3.27
C ILE A 569 0.74 30.75 2.43
N ILE A 570 0.62 30.79 1.11
CA ILE A 570 1.71 30.42 0.18
C ILE A 570 2.89 31.38 0.33
N ASP A 571 2.66 32.69 0.42
CA ASP A 571 3.70 33.69 0.63
C ASP A 571 4.44 33.46 1.95
N ARG A 572 3.71 33.10 3.03
CA ARG A 572 4.35 32.73 4.29
C ARG A 572 5.22 31.47 4.14
N LEU A 573 4.72 30.40 3.50
CA LEU A 573 5.50 29.18 3.23
C LEU A 573 6.78 29.50 2.43
N LYS A 574 6.68 30.40 1.44
CA LYS A 574 7.81 30.89 0.65
C LYS A 574 8.86 31.58 1.54
N ASN A 575 8.40 32.45 2.44
CA ASN A 575 9.28 33.19 3.38
C ASN A 575 9.96 32.24 4.39
N TYR A 576 9.35 31.11 4.76
CA TYR A 576 9.95 30.09 5.62
C TYR A 576 10.90 29.14 4.88
N GLY A 577 11.05 29.27 3.57
CA GLY A 577 11.99 28.49 2.77
C GLY A 577 11.46 27.12 2.34
N VAL A 578 10.15 26.94 2.31
CA VAL A 578 9.54 25.70 1.75
C VAL A 578 9.78 25.66 0.24
N GLN A 579 10.05 24.47 -0.30
CA GLN A 579 10.36 24.28 -1.72
C GLN A 579 9.13 24.48 -2.60
N LEU A 580 8.96 25.65 -3.20
CA LEU A 580 7.86 26.03 -4.09
C LEU A 580 8.28 26.12 -5.57
N ILE A 581 9.47 25.60 -5.87
CA ILE A 581 10.05 25.54 -7.23
C ILE A 581 10.72 24.18 -7.39
N ILE A 582 10.72 23.64 -8.60
CA ILE A 582 11.55 22.46 -8.91
C ILE A 582 13.03 22.89 -8.79
N SER A 583 13.82 22.09 -8.06
CA SER A 583 15.23 22.41 -7.81
C SER A 583 16.01 22.52 -9.12
N GLU A 584 16.99 23.46 -9.16
CA GLU A 584 17.85 23.66 -10.34
C GLU A 584 18.60 22.38 -10.74
N ASP A 585 18.98 21.54 -9.77
CA ASP A 585 19.65 20.28 -10.05
C ASP A 585 18.73 19.28 -10.77
N THR A 586 17.42 19.29 -10.46
CA THR A 586 16.42 18.51 -11.20
C THR A 586 16.22 19.10 -12.61
N LEU A 587 16.29 20.43 -12.77
CA LEU A 587 16.16 21.10 -14.07
C LEU A 587 17.41 20.96 -14.95
N LYS A 588 18.61 20.97 -14.36
CA LYS A 588 19.87 20.77 -15.09
C LYS A 588 19.95 19.36 -15.72
N ASN A 589 19.32 18.40 -15.09
CA ASN A 589 19.22 17.01 -15.61
C ASN A 589 18.07 16.83 -16.59
N GLN A 590 17.23 17.84 -16.83
CA GLN A 590 16.12 17.80 -17.79
C GLN A 590 16.51 18.46 -19.10
N THR A 591 16.43 17.70 -20.19
CA THR A 591 16.63 18.22 -21.55
C THR A 591 15.38 17.91 -22.40
N THR A 592 15.31 18.51 -23.57
CA THR A 592 14.25 18.24 -24.55
C THR A 592 14.73 17.33 -25.68
N LYS A 593 15.90 16.69 -25.54
CA LYS A 593 16.52 15.87 -26.59
C LYS A 593 15.62 14.75 -27.09
N LEU A 594 14.76 14.21 -26.21
CA LEU A 594 13.81 13.13 -26.53
C LEU A 594 12.36 13.61 -26.57
N PHE A 595 12.12 14.93 -26.64
CA PHE A 595 10.76 15.47 -26.66
C PHE A 595 9.91 14.89 -27.79
N GLY A 596 8.70 14.47 -27.47
CA GLY A 596 7.77 13.86 -28.42
C GLY A 596 8.11 12.42 -28.84
N LYS A 597 9.19 11.81 -28.26
CA LYS A 597 9.55 10.42 -28.57
C LYS A 597 8.92 9.46 -27.56
N THR A 598 8.28 8.42 -28.07
CA THR A 598 7.81 7.28 -27.28
C THR A 598 8.82 6.14 -27.41
N ILE A 599 9.37 5.69 -26.29
CA ILE A 599 10.50 4.79 -26.22
C ILE A 599 10.10 3.56 -25.39
N VAL A 600 10.48 2.36 -25.87
CA VAL A 600 10.33 1.13 -25.11
C VAL A 600 11.71 0.66 -24.69
N ILE A 601 11.84 0.13 -23.48
CA ILE A 601 13.07 -0.44 -22.95
C ILE A 601 12.89 -1.95 -22.76
N SER A 602 13.92 -2.74 -23.16
CA SER A 602 13.88 -4.21 -23.06
C SER A 602 15.29 -4.77 -22.84
N GLY A 603 15.40 -5.77 -21.97
CA GLY A 603 16.68 -6.39 -21.59
C GLY A 603 17.31 -5.80 -20.33
N VAL A 604 18.52 -6.25 -20.02
CA VAL A 604 19.34 -5.81 -18.89
C VAL A 604 20.36 -4.78 -19.36
N PHE A 605 20.55 -3.74 -18.59
CA PHE A 605 21.41 -2.61 -18.91
C PHE A 605 22.62 -2.60 -17.97
N SER A 606 23.78 -2.25 -18.50
CA SER A 606 25.05 -2.27 -17.76
C SER A 606 25.34 -0.97 -17.02
N HIS A 607 24.84 0.17 -17.54
CA HIS A 607 25.12 1.52 -16.99
C HIS A 607 23.93 2.07 -16.20
N PHE A 608 22.70 1.62 -16.49
CA PHE A 608 21.50 2.04 -15.80
C PHE A 608 20.76 0.86 -15.19
N SER A 609 20.19 1.03 -14.01
CA SER A 609 19.04 0.19 -13.65
C SER A 609 17.86 0.50 -14.57
N ARG A 610 16.91 -0.42 -14.73
CA ARG A 610 15.72 -0.20 -15.57
C ARG A 610 14.92 1.02 -15.13
N ASN A 611 14.87 1.29 -13.83
CA ASN A 611 14.18 2.46 -13.28
C ASN A 611 14.96 3.75 -13.52
N ASP A 612 16.28 3.74 -13.41
CA ASP A 612 17.13 4.90 -13.72
C ASP A 612 17.08 5.24 -15.21
N LEU A 613 17.04 4.22 -16.09
CA LEU A 613 16.90 4.42 -17.52
C LEU A 613 15.54 5.04 -17.87
N LYS A 614 14.44 4.56 -17.24
CA LYS A 614 13.12 5.19 -17.37
C LYS A 614 13.15 6.65 -16.96
N LYS A 615 13.72 6.91 -15.79
CA LYS A 615 13.86 8.27 -15.28
C LYS A 615 14.70 9.14 -16.21
N SER A 616 15.84 8.63 -16.71
CA SER A 616 16.70 9.33 -17.65
C SER A 616 15.95 9.69 -18.96
N ILE A 617 15.14 8.79 -19.50
CA ILE A 617 14.32 9.07 -20.69
C ILE A 617 13.30 10.16 -20.40
N GLU A 618 12.61 10.10 -19.26
CA GLU A 618 11.60 11.09 -18.85
C GLU A 618 12.24 12.45 -18.54
N ASP A 619 13.43 12.47 -17.94
CA ASP A 619 14.21 13.69 -17.68
C ASP A 619 14.70 14.35 -18.98
N ASN A 620 14.91 13.57 -20.05
CA ASN A 620 15.23 14.08 -21.38
C ASN A 620 13.99 14.38 -22.25
N GLY A 621 12.79 14.40 -21.66
CA GLY A 621 11.53 14.77 -22.36
C GLY A 621 10.89 13.65 -23.14
N GLY A 622 11.41 12.41 -23.08
CA GLY A 622 10.85 11.24 -23.72
C GLY A 622 9.69 10.62 -22.91
N LYS A 623 8.86 9.83 -23.57
CA LYS A 623 7.78 9.04 -22.96
C LYS A 623 8.17 7.56 -22.98
N VAL A 624 8.17 6.91 -21.81
CA VAL A 624 8.42 5.47 -21.73
C VAL A 624 7.11 4.71 -21.90
N ALA A 625 7.07 3.78 -22.84
CA ALA A 625 5.96 2.86 -23.04
C ALA A 625 6.35 1.44 -22.61
N SER A 626 5.39 0.68 -22.10
CA SER A 626 5.57 -0.71 -21.67
C SER A 626 5.60 -1.68 -22.86
N SER A 627 4.90 -1.34 -23.95
CA SER A 627 4.75 -2.19 -25.15
C SER A 627 5.13 -1.46 -26.43
N ILE A 628 5.60 -2.24 -27.43
CA ILE A 628 5.94 -1.74 -28.74
C ILE A 628 4.65 -1.60 -29.58
N SER A 629 4.43 -0.43 -30.14
CA SER A 629 3.28 -0.12 -31.01
C SER A 629 3.70 0.77 -32.17
N LYS A 630 2.82 1.01 -33.14
CA LYS A 630 3.08 1.96 -34.25
C LYS A 630 3.44 3.38 -33.80
N LYS A 631 3.19 3.72 -32.51
CA LYS A 631 3.55 5.01 -31.91
C LYS A 631 4.95 4.99 -31.28
N THR A 632 5.61 3.82 -31.20
CA THR A 632 6.96 3.70 -30.63
C THR A 632 7.98 4.23 -31.62
N ASN A 633 8.83 5.16 -31.20
CA ASN A 633 9.86 5.75 -32.05
C ASN A 633 11.10 4.88 -32.15
N PHE A 634 11.52 4.26 -31.04
CA PHE A 634 12.60 3.28 -31.01
C PHE A 634 12.56 2.47 -29.72
N VAL A 635 13.28 1.36 -29.72
CA VAL A 635 13.47 0.48 -28.57
C VAL A 635 14.90 0.58 -28.09
N ILE A 636 15.13 0.80 -26.80
CA ILE A 636 16.46 0.67 -26.20
C ILE A 636 16.61 -0.79 -25.74
N ALA A 637 17.53 -1.50 -26.36
CA ALA A 637 17.82 -2.90 -26.08
C ALA A 637 19.07 -3.03 -25.22
N GLY A 638 18.92 -3.66 -24.06
CA GLY A 638 20.01 -4.17 -23.24
C GLY A 638 20.38 -5.60 -23.64
N GLU A 639 21.24 -6.25 -22.86
CA GLU A 639 21.52 -7.69 -22.98
C GLU A 639 20.23 -8.50 -22.74
N ASN A 640 20.08 -9.62 -23.42
CA ASN A 640 18.93 -10.52 -23.30
C ASN A 640 17.56 -9.88 -23.58
N MET A 641 17.49 -8.97 -24.56
CA MET A 641 16.20 -8.47 -25.04
C MET A 641 15.28 -9.63 -25.41
N GLY A 642 14.07 -9.65 -24.85
CA GLY A 642 13.08 -10.69 -25.10
C GLY A 642 12.78 -10.90 -26.60
N PRO A 643 12.76 -12.15 -27.07
CA PRO A 643 12.62 -12.47 -28.51
C PRO A 643 11.31 -11.96 -29.11
N SER A 644 10.20 -11.96 -28.39
CA SER A 644 8.92 -11.43 -28.84
C SER A 644 8.94 -9.90 -29.06
N LYS A 645 9.58 -9.15 -28.18
CA LYS A 645 9.76 -7.70 -28.34
C LYS A 645 10.65 -7.38 -29.54
N ARG A 646 11.69 -8.21 -29.78
CA ARG A 646 12.56 -8.06 -30.97
C ARG A 646 11.77 -8.29 -32.26
N LEU A 647 11.03 -9.40 -32.35
CA LEU A 647 10.18 -9.73 -33.51
C LEU A 647 9.12 -8.65 -33.76
N LYS A 648 8.52 -8.13 -32.70
CA LYS A 648 7.52 -7.06 -32.82
C LYS A 648 8.12 -5.75 -33.30
N ALA A 649 9.31 -5.36 -32.82
CA ALA A 649 10.02 -4.19 -33.32
C ALA A 649 10.38 -4.33 -34.80
N GLU A 650 10.89 -5.50 -35.22
CA GLU A 650 11.23 -5.83 -36.58
C GLU A 650 9.99 -5.82 -37.49
N SER A 651 8.88 -6.42 -37.09
CA SER A 651 7.62 -6.47 -37.84
C SER A 651 7.02 -5.08 -38.06
N LEU A 652 7.15 -4.18 -37.09
CA LEU A 652 6.69 -2.80 -37.16
C LEU A 652 7.75 -1.83 -37.70
N LYS A 653 8.94 -2.35 -38.10
CA LYS A 653 10.11 -1.58 -38.58
C LYS A 653 10.54 -0.46 -37.63
N ILE A 654 10.47 -0.73 -36.32
CA ILE A 654 10.86 0.20 -35.27
C ILE A 654 12.36 0.03 -34.99
N PRO A 655 13.16 1.11 -35.00
CA PRO A 655 14.59 1.03 -34.73
C PRO A 655 14.87 0.46 -33.32
N ILE A 656 15.82 -0.46 -33.24
CA ILE A 656 16.37 -0.97 -31.98
C ILE A 656 17.76 -0.36 -31.84
N ILE A 657 17.99 0.33 -30.72
CA ILE A 657 19.28 0.96 -30.38
C ILE A 657 19.87 0.36 -29.13
N SER A 658 21.19 0.41 -28.99
CA SER A 658 21.87 -0.05 -27.78
C SER A 658 21.80 1.00 -26.64
N GLU A 659 22.11 0.56 -25.41
CA GLU A 659 22.29 1.47 -24.27
C GLU A 659 23.35 2.56 -24.56
N LYS A 660 24.43 2.18 -25.22
CA LYS A 660 25.50 3.09 -25.62
C LYS A 660 25.02 4.15 -26.63
N ASP A 661 24.20 3.76 -27.59
CA ASP A 661 23.62 4.70 -28.55
C ASP A 661 22.70 5.69 -27.85
N TYR A 662 21.90 5.18 -26.90
CA TYR A 662 21.04 6.02 -26.05
C TYR A 662 21.87 7.05 -25.26
N ILE A 663 22.94 6.62 -24.60
CA ILE A 663 23.83 7.53 -23.85
C ILE A 663 24.37 8.62 -24.77
N ASN A 664 24.83 8.26 -25.98
CA ASN A 664 25.30 9.22 -26.98
C ASN A 664 24.20 10.20 -27.42
N MET A 665 22.92 9.77 -27.47
CA MET A 665 21.78 10.64 -27.84
C MET A 665 21.46 11.67 -26.76
N ILE A 666 21.71 11.37 -25.50
CA ILE A 666 21.41 12.26 -24.38
C ILE A 666 22.65 13.06 -23.89
N SER A 667 23.85 12.65 -24.27
CA SER A 667 25.09 13.44 -24.07
C SER A 667 25.14 14.60 -25.04
#